data_096752defb852863a02a35924aeaee0b
#
_entry.id   096752defb852863a02a35924aeaee0b
#
_cell.length_a   1.000
_cell.length_b   1.000
_cell.length_c   1.000
_cell.angle_alpha   90.00
_cell.angle_beta   90.00
_cell.angle_gamma   90.00
#
_symmetry.space_group_name_H-M   'P 1'
#
loop_
_entity.id
_entity.type
_entity.pdbx_description
1 polymer ?
#
loop_
_entity_poly.entity_id
_entity_poly.type
_entity_poly.pdbx_seq_one_letter_code
_entity_poly.pdbx_strand_id
1 'polypeptide(L)'
;MIDFHKLSRPKTNAAPLDPLEIFAKTPNLSNAPNDLWKGQAEALTRWHADRIKEDNAILLNTGAGKSIVGVLIAQSLVNEQIGPIVFACSTIDLVEQTARECQRLGIPFTTRISGEFSDDKFETGKAFCITTYQALFVANTTFSKGKTPAGVIFDDAHVAERMIRDAFTLSISKETYPTLYSDILGLVRPEFDKLNKGPHLNSVLEQHGTHAVTMCPPATANRCQAQIIEAIKRVKDWNSPKGDLLYPSLRLWDNFGNCAIYVSAHSIEITPPFIPTGVYGFLGKGVRRVYLSATLEFETDFVRGFGRRVTNRIAPDNDAGNGERLVLLSSLFKSKPDQKQVALEILKSNKLLVSVPSYPKAQAWKHVGIPPARQNFSAELQAFRNASAGAFILVSRIDGIDLPQNTCRVMLIDGAPSGTSLMDHYLFQHLSLSNLFSTKMAGRITQLLGRINRGRSDYGAFVIYGSDLNIWLKTERNVALLPPLIRKQVILGQTVQDGMGGDTPADIAGLITQVISRDQGWLQFYRDTVDGLEVSQDALNKVKEREAQLAISAVAECEFMTRIWQGDVDGARKALLEVLDDTALADARLAGWYSVWLGAAYENEGDNETGIAHYKKARSRLSAWLNVPFKGEIDTRVEAEGAKTALQRTLLAINHHGPQAVGDLVWKLNNQAKVLLDQTASSRAKEEAVRLYGELLGFDASRPDNEFGLGPDVIWIDPNAKAGAAFELKTEKINPAEYTKSEVGQAHNHIQWLAETEKETAWEGLLIVGPPGVCKGEASPSDNIYLVETQALAARMREFAAKIDDTRGRTAIERWTILNEIGGLSEWQASGWFGALAKTRLKSLKV
;
A
#
# COMPACT_ATOMS: atom_id res chain seq x y z
N MET A 1 -10.04 42.27 69.27
CA MET A 1 -9.98 42.47 67.82
C MET A 1 -9.47 41.15 67.14
N ILE A 2 -10.24 40.62 66.23
CA ILE A 2 -9.85 39.44 65.47
C ILE A 2 -8.84 39.85 64.38
N ASP A 3 -7.69 39.27 64.41
CA ASP A 3 -6.63 39.49 63.41
C ASP A 3 -6.96 38.69 62.13
N PHE A 4 -7.63 39.30 61.22
CA PHE A 4 -8.05 38.70 59.95
C PHE A 4 -6.85 38.29 59.05
N HIS A 5 -5.63 38.81 59.28
CA HIS A 5 -4.40 38.34 58.61
C HIS A 5 -3.99 36.93 59.04
N LYS A 6 -4.31 36.54 60.30
CA LYS A 6 -4.06 35.17 60.75
C LYS A 6 -5.12 34.14 60.32
N LEU A 7 -6.26 34.63 59.82
CA LEU A 7 -7.33 33.79 59.27
C LEU A 7 -7.24 33.62 57.77
N SER A 8 -6.41 34.41 57.07
CA SER A 8 -6.13 34.16 55.63
C SER A 8 -5.30 32.91 55.50
N ARG A 9 -5.91 31.85 54.96
CA ARG A 9 -5.13 30.65 54.50
C ARG A 9 -4.07 31.18 53.51
N PRO A 10 -2.79 30.76 53.62
CA PRO A 10 -1.81 31.07 52.63
C PRO A 10 -2.37 30.60 51.30
N LYS A 11 -2.54 31.54 50.33
CA LYS A 11 -2.81 31.17 48.94
C LYS A 11 -1.61 30.36 48.48
N THR A 12 -1.73 29.07 48.46
CA THR A 12 -0.79 28.22 47.71
C THR A 12 -0.91 28.68 46.26
N ASN A 13 0.12 29.36 45.77
CA ASN A 13 0.22 29.82 44.36
C ASN A 13 0.50 28.64 43.44
N ALA A 14 0.14 27.40 43.79
CA ALA A 14 0.27 26.25 42.93
C ALA A 14 -0.71 26.34 41.75
N ALA A 15 -0.20 26.20 40.56
CA ALA A 15 -1.02 26.18 39.35
C ALA A 15 -2.04 25.02 39.45
N PRO A 16 -3.32 25.21 39.04
CA PRO A 16 -4.34 24.17 39.14
C PRO A 16 -4.00 22.95 38.27
N LEU A 17 -4.23 21.79 38.81
CA LEU A 17 -4.06 20.52 38.08
C LEU A 17 -5.38 20.03 37.46
N ASP A 18 -6.52 20.39 38.04
CA ASP A 18 -7.83 20.05 37.50
C ASP A 18 -8.10 20.87 36.23
N PRO A 19 -8.33 20.23 35.08
CA PRO A 19 -8.66 20.94 33.83
C PRO A 19 -9.88 21.85 33.92
N LEU A 20 -10.86 21.50 34.76
CA LEU A 20 -12.04 22.36 34.98
C LEU A 20 -11.67 23.66 35.73
N GLU A 21 -10.80 23.56 36.74
CA GLU A 21 -10.26 24.74 37.42
C GLU A 21 -9.36 25.58 36.50
N ILE A 22 -8.58 24.91 35.62
CA ILE A 22 -7.80 25.60 34.59
C ILE A 22 -8.72 26.40 33.70
N PHE A 23 -9.80 25.81 33.19
CA PHE A 23 -10.77 26.45 32.33
C PHE A 23 -11.43 27.64 33.05
N ALA A 24 -11.86 27.46 34.30
CA ALA A 24 -12.49 28.53 35.09
C ALA A 24 -11.55 29.72 35.39
N LYS A 25 -10.21 29.48 35.31
CA LYS A 25 -9.19 30.53 35.52
C LYS A 25 -8.67 31.14 34.23
N THR A 26 -9.10 30.64 33.05
CA THR A 26 -8.71 31.25 31.77
C THR A 26 -9.27 32.70 31.67
N PRO A 27 -8.53 33.61 31.01
CA PRO A 27 -9.01 34.97 30.83
C PRO A 27 -10.28 34.98 29.97
N ASN A 28 -11.28 35.78 30.37
CA ASN A 28 -12.53 35.92 29.65
C ASN A 28 -12.32 36.78 28.40
N LEU A 29 -11.75 36.21 27.36
CA LEU A 29 -11.51 36.85 26.08
C LEU A 29 -12.80 36.90 25.25
N SER A 30 -12.97 37.93 24.43
CA SER A 30 -14.21 38.19 23.67
C SER A 30 -14.72 37.04 22.82
N ASN A 31 -13.84 36.11 22.43
CA ASN A 31 -14.15 34.93 21.62
C ASN A 31 -13.97 33.60 22.39
N ALA A 32 -13.72 33.63 23.70
CA ALA A 32 -13.62 32.43 24.51
C ALA A 32 -15.00 31.76 24.68
N PRO A 33 -15.05 30.42 24.77
CA PRO A 33 -16.29 29.75 25.12
C PRO A 33 -16.68 30.09 26.56
N ASN A 34 -17.94 30.44 26.77
CA ASN A 34 -18.44 30.78 28.10
C ASN A 34 -18.51 29.58 29.04
N ASP A 35 -18.66 28.38 28.49
CA ASP A 35 -18.80 27.14 29.26
C ASP A 35 -18.32 25.92 28.45
N LEU A 36 -17.97 24.85 29.14
CA LEU A 36 -17.69 23.55 28.54
C LEU A 36 -18.98 22.74 28.37
N TRP A 37 -19.08 22.05 27.27
CA TRP A 37 -20.19 21.14 27.09
C TRP A 37 -20.14 20.03 28.15
N LYS A 38 -21.30 19.52 28.54
CA LYS A 38 -21.40 18.48 29.58
C LYS A 38 -20.48 17.28 29.31
N GLY A 39 -20.43 16.78 28.08
CA GLY A 39 -19.54 15.66 27.71
C GLY A 39 -18.05 15.99 27.80
N GLN A 40 -17.65 17.25 27.50
CA GLN A 40 -16.27 17.72 27.69
C GLN A 40 -15.89 17.76 29.17
N ALA A 41 -16.75 18.38 30.00
CA ALA A 41 -16.53 18.44 31.45
C ALA A 41 -16.46 17.06 32.08
N GLU A 42 -17.35 16.15 31.70
CA GLU A 42 -17.37 14.76 32.13
C GLU A 42 -16.07 13.98 31.72
N ALA A 43 -15.62 14.13 30.47
CA ALA A 43 -14.38 13.53 29.99
C ALA A 43 -13.15 14.05 30.76
N LEU A 44 -13.09 15.37 31.02
CA LEU A 44 -12.00 15.99 31.78
C LEU A 44 -11.99 15.55 33.24
N THR A 45 -13.15 15.44 33.88
CA THR A 45 -13.28 14.95 35.26
C THR A 45 -12.78 13.50 35.39
N ARG A 46 -13.23 12.62 34.49
CA ARG A 46 -12.80 11.21 34.46
C ARG A 46 -11.30 11.10 34.17
N TRP A 47 -10.80 11.89 33.22
CA TRP A 47 -9.36 11.91 32.94
C TRP A 47 -8.56 12.41 34.15
N HIS A 48 -9.00 13.45 34.82
CA HIS A 48 -8.29 14.00 35.98
C HIS A 48 -8.16 12.97 37.10
N ALA A 49 -9.18 12.15 37.34
CA ALA A 49 -9.14 11.05 38.29
C ALA A 49 -8.09 9.99 37.91
N ASP A 50 -7.91 9.74 36.60
CA ASP A 50 -7.01 8.72 36.06
C ASP A 50 -5.71 9.31 35.48
N ARG A 51 -5.39 10.58 35.74
CA ARG A 51 -4.30 11.32 35.09
C ARG A 51 -2.91 10.72 35.27
N ILE A 52 -2.71 9.90 36.31
CA ILE A 52 -1.44 9.21 36.59
C ILE A 52 -1.23 7.96 35.72
N LYS A 53 -2.28 7.42 35.08
CA LYS A 53 -2.15 6.29 34.16
C LYS A 53 -1.36 6.69 32.94
N GLU A 54 -0.50 5.79 32.46
CA GLU A 54 0.35 6.05 31.30
C GLU A 54 -0.45 6.27 30.02
N ASP A 55 -1.52 5.49 29.82
CA ASP A 55 -2.30 5.50 28.57
C ASP A 55 -3.78 5.76 28.86
N ASN A 56 -4.32 6.85 28.31
CA ASN A 56 -5.73 7.24 28.41
C ASN A 56 -6.30 7.52 27.02
N ALA A 57 -7.36 6.83 26.60
CA ALA A 57 -8.10 7.16 25.40
C ALA A 57 -9.37 7.94 25.73
N ILE A 58 -9.53 9.11 25.14
CA ILE A 58 -10.72 9.96 25.29
C ILE A 58 -11.53 9.89 23.99
N LEU A 59 -12.74 9.37 24.12
CA LEU A 59 -13.64 9.15 23.00
C LEU A 59 -14.69 10.28 22.95
N LEU A 60 -14.52 11.17 22.00
CA LEU A 60 -15.42 12.28 21.75
C LEU A 60 -15.74 12.36 20.27
N ASN A 61 -17.01 12.42 19.92
CA ASN A 61 -17.44 12.51 18.53
C ASN A 61 -16.83 13.67 17.76
N THR A 62 -16.84 13.55 16.44
CA THR A 62 -16.41 14.65 15.56
C THR A 62 -17.27 15.90 15.84
N GLY A 63 -16.62 17.05 16.05
CA GLY A 63 -17.33 18.28 16.38
C GLY A 63 -17.62 18.50 17.88
N ALA A 64 -17.33 17.53 18.74
CA ALA A 64 -17.51 17.67 20.20
C ALA A 64 -16.41 18.49 20.91
N GLY A 65 -15.53 19.17 20.16
CA GLY A 65 -14.49 20.02 20.71
C GLY A 65 -13.34 19.27 21.39
N LYS A 66 -12.86 18.18 20.79
CA LYS A 66 -11.69 17.41 21.25
C LYS A 66 -10.47 18.29 21.53
N SER A 67 -10.22 19.29 20.67
CA SER A 67 -9.04 20.16 20.80
C SER A 67 -9.03 20.94 22.12
N ILE A 68 -10.18 21.44 22.60
CA ILE A 68 -10.28 22.11 23.90
C ILE A 68 -9.93 21.16 25.03
N VAL A 69 -10.49 19.95 25.00
CA VAL A 69 -10.21 18.90 25.99
C VAL A 69 -8.71 18.58 26.02
N GLY A 70 -8.09 18.37 24.86
CA GLY A 70 -6.67 18.08 24.77
C GLY A 70 -5.78 19.24 25.22
N VAL A 71 -6.13 20.49 24.91
CA VAL A 71 -5.39 21.69 25.34
C VAL A 71 -5.43 21.84 26.86
N LEU A 72 -6.59 21.63 27.49
CA LEU A 72 -6.73 21.69 28.94
C LEU A 72 -5.95 20.60 29.65
N ILE A 73 -5.93 19.40 29.10
CA ILE A 73 -5.11 18.29 29.58
C ILE A 73 -3.62 18.60 29.43
N ALA A 74 -3.18 19.11 28.26
CA ALA A 74 -1.80 19.49 28.06
C ALA A 74 -1.34 20.56 29.07
N GLN A 75 -2.17 21.56 29.34
CA GLN A 75 -1.89 22.59 30.37
C GLN A 75 -1.82 21.98 31.78
N SER A 76 -2.73 21.03 32.09
CA SER A 76 -2.68 20.32 33.39
C SER A 76 -1.36 19.60 33.58
N LEU A 77 -0.86 18.90 32.58
CA LEU A 77 0.42 18.19 32.61
C LEU A 77 1.62 19.15 32.71
N VAL A 78 1.56 20.32 32.04
CA VAL A 78 2.57 21.39 32.21
C VAL A 78 2.57 21.91 33.63
N ASN A 79 1.38 22.18 34.23
CA ASN A 79 1.24 22.65 35.60
C ASN A 79 1.75 21.63 36.63
N GLU A 80 1.68 20.32 36.30
CA GLU A 80 2.20 19.24 37.15
C GLU A 80 3.73 19.13 37.08
N GLN A 81 4.38 19.79 36.12
CA GLN A 81 5.85 19.85 35.92
C GLN A 81 6.50 18.48 35.71
N ILE A 82 5.82 17.55 35.06
CA ILE A 82 6.36 16.19 34.81
C ILE A 82 7.48 16.17 33.75
N GLY A 83 7.66 17.25 32.99
CA GLY A 83 8.65 17.39 31.93
C GLY A 83 8.04 17.97 30.63
N PRO A 84 8.73 17.84 29.50
CA PRO A 84 8.24 18.37 28.23
C PRO A 84 6.93 17.69 27.80
N ILE A 85 5.94 18.49 27.41
CA ILE A 85 4.62 18.03 26.95
C ILE A 85 4.45 18.37 25.46
N VAL A 86 4.02 17.41 24.65
CA VAL A 86 3.78 17.59 23.22
C VAL A 86 2.32 17.32 22.88
N PHE A 87 1.74 18.17 22.05
CA PHE A 87 0.43 18.00 21.43
C PHE A 87 0.65 17.71 19.93
N ALA A 88 0.38 16.49 19.48
CA ALA A 88 0.61 16.03 18.11
C ALA A 88 -0.69 16.09 17.29
N CYS A 89 -0.67 16.83 16.19
CA CYS A 89 -1.75 16.97 15.22
C CYS A 89 -1.43 16.22 13.91
N SER A 90 -2.44 15.82 13.15
CA SER A 90 -2.22 15.10 11.89
C SER A 90 -1.75 16.00 10.74
N THR A 91 -2.08 17.30 10.75
CA THR A 91 -1.71 18.26 9.69
C THR A 91 -1.26 19.60 10.27
N ILE A 92 -0.58 20.41 9.46
CA ILE A 92 -0.19 21.78 9.82
C ILE A 92 -1.44 22.65 10.07
N ASP A 93 -2.49 22.52 9.25
CA ASP A 93 -3.74 23.25 9.43
C ASP A 93 -4.36 23.00 10.81
N LEU A 94 -4.28 21.75 11.32
CA LEU A 94 -4.75 21.40 12.67
C LEU A 94 -3.81 21.94 13.77
N VAL A 95 -2.51 22.03 13.52
CA VAL A 95 -1.57 22.73 14.43
C VAL A 95 -2.00 24.19 14.59
N GLU A 96 -2.26 24.87 13.47
CA GLU A 96 -2.71 26.27 13.50
C GLU A 96 -4.09 26.44 14.13
N GLN A 97 -5.01 25.51 13.88
CA GLN A 97 -6.34 25.51 14.50
C GLN A 97 -6.23 25.33 16.01
N THR A 98 -5.42 24.38 16.49
CA THR A 98 -5.17 24.15 17.92
C THR A 98 -4.48 25.36 18.56
N ALA A 99 -3.54 26.00 17.86
CA ALA A 99 -2.90 27.22 18.30
C ALA A 99 -3.91 28.38 18.48
N ARG A 100 -4.82 28.56 17.50
CA ARG A 100 -5.93 29.56 17.63
C ARG A 100 -6.83 29.23 18.81
N GLU A 101 -7.08 27.96 19.08
CA GLU A 101 -7.86 27.54 20.25
C GLU A 101 -7.17 27.92 21.58
N CYS A 102 -5.84 27.68 21.66
CA CYS A 102 -5.04 28.11 22.82
C CYS A 102 -5.07 29.64 23.00
N GLN A 103 -4.94 30.40 21.89
CA GLN A 103 -5.06 31.88 21.94
C GLN A 103 -6.40 32.31 22.45
N ARG A 104 -7.49 31.69 21.97
CA ARG A 104 -8.87 31.96 22.41
C ARG A 104 -9.09 31.69 23.89
N LEU A 105 -8.43 30.66 24.43
CA LEU A 105 -8.47 30.30 25.85
C LEU A 105 -7.45 31.08 26.70
N GLY A 106 -6.52 31.81 26.10
CA GLY A 106 -5.41 32.44 26.80
C GLY A 106 -4.40 31.47 27.44
N ILE A 107 -4.30 30.26 26.91
CA ILE A 107 -3.38 29.22 27.38
C ILE A 107 -2.04 29.37 26.65
N PRO A 108 -0.89 29.39 27.36
CA PRO A 108 0.41 29.51 26.75
C PRO A 108 0.79 28.22 25.98
N PHE A 109 1.35 28.39 24.80
CA PHE A 109 1.83 27.30 23.92
C PHE A 109 3.05 27.73 23.11
N THR A 110 3.75 26.80 22.54
CA THR A 110 4.76 26.96 21.50
C THR A 110 4.35 26.11 20.30
N THR A 111 4.50 26.57 19.07
CA THR A 111 4.34 25.72 17.88
C THR A 111 5.69 25.31 17.34
N ARG A 112 5.75 24.11 16.73
CA ARG A 112 6.89 23.67 15.95
C ARG A 112 6.44 23.23 14.56
N ILE A 113 6.76 24.06 13.56
CA ILE A 113 6.38 23.86 12.15
C ILE A 113 7.64 23.96 11.31
N SER A 114 7.82 23.08 10.34
CA SER A 114 8.98 23.03 9.42
C SER A 114 10.35 23.02 10.13
N GLY A 115 10.41 22.48 11.34
CA GLY A 115 11.65 22.35 12.11
C GLY A 115 11.90 23.50 13.10
N GLU A 116 11.15 24.59 13.06
CA GLU A 116 11.37 25.78 13.87
C GLU A 116 10.34 25.93 14.98
N PHE A 117 10.79 26.35 16.17
CA PHE A 117 9.93 26.70 17.30
C PHE A 117 9.50 28.17 17.18
N SER A 118 8.22 28.47 17.50
CA SER A 118 7.71 29.84 17.49
C SER A 118 8.28 30.72 18.61
N ASP A 119 8.67 30.12 19.73
CA ASP A 119 9.25 30.79 20.92
C ASP A 119 9.99 29.76 21.80
N ASP A 120 10.56 30.20 22.93
CA ASP A 120 11.35 29.39 23.86
C ASP A 120 10.57 28.80 25.04
N LYS A 121 9.22 29.04 25.12
CA LYS A 121 8.43 28.61 26.27
C LYS A 121 8.39 27.12 26.49
N PHE A 122 8.38 26.35 25.41
CA PHE A 122 8.48 24.89 25.51
C PHE A 122 9.84 24.45 26.08
N GLU A 123 10.92 25.03 25.60
CA GLU A 123 12.28 24.70 26.04
C GLU A 123 12.51 25.08 27.51
N THR A 124 11.86 26.14 27.97
CA THR A 124 11.92 26.60 29.38
C THR A 124 10.86 25.93 30.29
N GLY A 125 10.09 24.98 29.79
CA GLY A 125 9.07 24.24 30.54
C GLY A 125 7.84 25.06 30.90
N LYS A 126 7.62 26.23 30.28
CA LYS A 126 6.50 27.15 30.58
C LYS A 126 5.25 26.85 29.75
N ALA A 127 5.39 26.09 28.68
CA ALA A 127 4.29 25.75 27.78
C ALA A 127 4.50 24.36 27.15
N PHE A 128 3.44 23.75 26.65
CA PHE A 128 3.53 22.58 25.79
C PHE A 128 3.81 22.99 24.33
N CYS A 129 4.31 22.03 23.55
CA CYS A 129 4.58 22.23 22.12
C CYS A 129 3.48 21.58 21.26
N ILE A 130 2.88 22.36 20.35
CA ILE A 130 1.95 21.87 19.33
C ILE A 130 2.76 21.60 18.05
N THR A 131 2.68 20.39 17.52
CA THR A 131 3.42 19.99 16.31
C THR A 131 2.66 18.92 15.52
N THR A 132 3.22 18.46 14.39
CA THR A 132 2.62 17.38 13.61
C THR A 132 3.13 16.00 14.04
N TYR A 133 2.35 14.94 13.76
CA TYR A 133 2.82 13.55 13.88
C TYR A 133 4.14 13.37 13.12
N GLN A 134 4.22 13.88 11.90
CA GLN A 134 5.44 13.76 11.09
C GLN A 134 6.66 14.33 11.82
N ALA A 135 6.56 15.51 12.45
CA ALA A 135 7.66 16.11 13.19
C ALA A 135 8.06 15.30 14.44
N LEU A 136 7.11 14.59 15.05
CA LEU A 136 7.36 13.75 16.22
C LEU A 136 8.02 12.40 15.81
N PHE A 137 7.60 11.80 14.70
CA PHE A 137 8.02 10.46 14.27
C PHE A 137 9.16 10.44 13.23
N VAL A 138 9.55 11.58 12.68
CA VAL A 138 10.65 11.67 11.69
C VAL A 138 11.98 11.17 12.27
N ALA A 139 12.88 10.69 11.40
CA ALA A 139 14.24 10.36 11.80
C ALA A 139 14.97 11.61 12.37
N ASN A 140 15.77 11.41 13.39
CA ASN A 140 16.48 12.50 14.08
C ASN A 140 15.55 13.61 14.64
N THR A 141 14.33 13.23 15.04
CA THR A 141 13.39 14.18 15.65
C THR A 141 14.03 14.90 16.85
N THR A 142 13.72 16.19 17.00
CA THR A 142 14.17 16.99 18.16
C THR A 142 13.66 16.42 19.49
N PHE A 143 12.58 15.63 19.45
CA PHE A 143 11.99 15.00 20.61
C PHE A 143 12.60 13.67 21.04
N SER A 144 13.77 13.28 20.51
CA SER A 144 14.46 12.02 20.83
C SER A 144 15.76 12.19 21.61
N LYS A 145 16.42 13.36 21.53
CA LYS A 145 17.75 13.58 22.14
C LYS A 145 17.66 14.57 23.30
N GLY A 146 17.53 14.06 24.52
CA GLY A 146 17.48 14.91 25.72
C GLY A 146 16.20 15.74 25.92
N LYS A 147 15.28 15.70 24.94
CA LYS A 147 13.98 16.38 24.96
C LYS A 147 12.84 15.39 24.76
N THR A 148 13.03 14.13 25.18
CA THR A 148 11.94 13.13 25.11
C THR A 148 10.74 13.62 25.91
N PRO A 149 9.54 13.70 25.31
CA PRO A 149 8.36 14.14 26.01
C PRO A 149 8.04 13.25 27.21
N ALA A 150 7.73 13.83 28.34
CA ALA A 150 7.17 13.15 29.51
C ALA A 150 5.65 12.93 29.38
N GLY A 151 5.02 13.73 28.51
CA GLY A 151 3.60 13.57 28.16
C GLY A 151 3.35 13.90 26.70
N VAL A 152 2.47 13.11 26.04
CA VAL A 152 2.06 13.35 24.64
C VAL A 152 0.55 13.25 24.52
N ILE A 153 -0.06 14.27 23.93
CA ILE A 153 -1.46 14.26 23.52
C ILE A 153 -1.49 13.99 22.00
N PHE A 154 -2.14 12.91 21.59
CA PHE A 154 -2.31 12.52 20.21
C PHE A 154 -3.70 12.91 19.73
N ASP A 155 -3.83 13.95 18.94
CA ASP A 155 -5.11 14.36 18.36
C ASP A 155 -5.44 13.50 17.14
N ASP A 156 -6.72 13.14 17.01
CA ASP A 156 -7.21 12.23 15.97
C ASP A 156 -6.39 10.90 15.90
N ALA A 157 -6.18 10.26 17.05
CA ALA A 157 -5.32 9.08 17.19
C ALA A 157 -5.65 7.90 16.24
N HIS A 158 -6.85 7.88 15.65
CA HIS A 158 -7.28 6.88 14.68
C HIS A 158 -6.57 6.97 13.31
N VAL A 159 -5.92 8.12 12.98
CA VAL A 159 -5.13 8.26 11.75
C VAL A 159 -3.65 7.95 11.95
N ALA A 160 -3.23 7.64 13.19
CA ALA A 160 -1.83 7.53 13.57
C ALA A 160 -1.08 6.45 12.79
N GLU A 161 -1.68 5.26 12.57
CA GLU A 161 -1.02 4.18 11.85
C GLU A 161 -0.46 4.66 10.51
N ARG A 162 -1.27 5.38 9.72
CA ARG A 162 -0.82 5.91 8.44
C ARG A 162 0.29 6.96 8.60
N MET A 163 0.11 7.92 9.50
CA MET A 163 1.08 8.99 9.71
C MET A 163 2.44 8.48 10.20
N ILE A 164 2.41 7.46 11.06
CA ILE A 164 3.62 6.84 11.60
C ILE A 164 4.29 5.99 10.52
N ARG A 165 3.50 5.21 9.76
CA ARG A 165 4.01 4.40 8.64
C ARG A 165 4.70 5.25 7.58
N ASP A 166 4.13 6.40 7.23
CA ASP A 166 4.75 7.34 6.28
C ASP A 166 6.16 7.75 6.71
N ALA A 167 6.43 7.88 8.02
CA ALA A 167 7.78 8.17 8.53
C ALA A 167 8.78 7.00 8.35
N PHE A 168 8.28 5.79 8.10
CA PHE A 168 9.08 4.58 7.81
C PHE A 168 9.02 4.16 6.34
N THR A 169 8.45 4.99 5.46
CA THR A 169 8.29 4.64 4.04
C THR A 169 9.13 5.55 3.17
N LEU A 170 10.08 4.96 2.44
CA LEU A 170 10.81 5.64 1.39
C LEU A 170 10.07 5.43 0.07
N SER A 171 9.53 6.51 -0.48
CA SER A 171 8.81 6.52 -1.75
C SER A 171 9.66 7.18 -2.83
N ILE A 172 9.90 6.48 -3.94
CA ILE A 172 10.74 6.90 -5.05
C ILE A 172 9.87 7.01 -6.29
N SER A 173 9.48 8.23 -6.64
CA SER A 173 8.72 8.52 -7.85
C SER A 173 9.62 8.45 -9.09
N LYS A 174 9.18 7.74 -10.12
CA LYS A 174 9.86 7.71 -11.41
C LYS A 174 9.93 9.09 -12.07
N GLU A 175 8.91 9.92 -11.86
CA GLU A 175 8.86 11.28 -12.39
C GLU A 175 9.91 12.19 -11.73
N THR A 176 10.04 12.11 -10.39
CA THR A 176 10.95 12.96 -9.62
C THR A 176 12.38 12.44 -9.63
N TYR A 177 12.56 11.12 -9.57
CA TYR A 177 13.86 10.46 -9.45
C TYR A 177 14.02 9.33 -10.50
N PRO A 178 14.01 9.64 -11.82
CA PRO A 178 14.00 8.61 -12.86
C PRO A 178 15.22 7.69 -12.83
N THR A 179 16.41 8.22 -12.58
CA THR A 179 17.65 7.44 -12.49
C THR A 179 17.63 6.52 -11.27
N LEU A 180 17.29 7.03 -10.07
CA LEU A 180 17.21 6.23 -8.85
C LEU A 180 16.17 5.12 -8.99
N TYR A 181 15.00 5.42 -9.59
CA TYR A 181 13.98 4.43 -9.88
C TYR A 181 14.54 3.30 -10.77
N SER A 182 15.24 3.64 -11.84
CA SER A 182 15.82 2.67 -12.78
C SER A 182 16.94 1.85 -12.14
N ASP A 183 17.81 2.49 -11.34
CA ASP A 183 18.89 1.81 -10.62
C ASP A 183 18.33 0.75 -9.66
N ILE A 184 17.34 1.12 -8.83
CA ILE A 184 16.73 0.18 -7.89
C ILE A 184 15.98 -0.92 -8.63
N LEU A 185 15.25 -0.58 -9.70
CA LEU A 185 14.58 -1.59 -10.53
C LEU A 185 15.57 -2.61 -11.09
N GLY A 186 16.73 -2.14 -11.57
CA GLY A 186 17.82 -3.00 -12.03
C GLY A 186 18.36 -3.93 -10.94
N LEU A 187 18.49 -3.44 -9.71
CA LEU A 187 18.95 -4.23 -8.56
C LEU A 187 17.97 -5.32 -8.14
N VAL A 188 16.65 -5.06 -8.21
CA VAL A 188 15.64 -6.02 -7.75
C VAL A 188 15.19 -7.01 -8.83
N ARG A 189 15.37 -6.69 -10.11
CA ARG A 189 14.95 -7.54 -11.23
C ARG A 189 15.51 -8.97 -11.15
N PRO A 190 16.81 -9.21 -10.87
CA PRO A 190 17.36 -10.55 -10.75
C PRO A 190 16.66 -11.41 -9.69
N GLU A 191 16.10 -10.80 -8.65
CA GLU A 191 15.38 -11.52 -7.61
C GLU A 191 14.01 -12.04 -8.08
N PHE A 192 13.36 -11.34 -9.00
CA PHE A 192 12.18 -11.85 -9.69
C PHE A 192 12.53 -12.95 -10.67
N ASP A 193 13.64 -12.80 -11.38
CA ASP A 193 14.08 -13.78 -12.39
C ASP A 193 14.44 -15.11 -11.72
N LYS A 194 15.10 -15.13 -10.56
CA LYS A 194 15.33 -16.33 -9.73
C LYS A 194 14.04 -17.12 -9.42
N LEU A 195 12.91 -16.44 -9.32
CA LEU A 195 11.61 -17.07 -9.08
C LEU A 195 10.81 -17.31 -10.37
N ASN A 196 11.38 -17.04 -11.55
CA ASN A 196 10.69 -17.02 -12.85
C ASN A 196 9.48 -16.08 -12.86
N LYS A 197 9.61 -14.93 -12.19
CA LYS A 197 8.59 -13.88 -12.09
C LYS A 197 8.94 -12.61 -12.88
N GLY A 198 10.01 -12.64 -13.71
CA GLY A 198 10.36 -11.54 -14.62
C GLY A 198 9.21 -11.11 -15.53
N PRO A 199 8.48 -12.02 -16.21
CA PRO A 199 7.31 -11.66 -17.02
C PRO A 199 6.21 -11.01 -16.22
N HIS A 200 6.00 -11.40 -14.96
CA HIS A 200 5.04 -10.75 -14.07
C HIS A 200 5.48 -9.32 -13.73
N LEU A 201 6.76 -9.11 -13.40
CA LEU A 201 7.30 -7.77 -13.18
C LEU A 201 7.11 -6.88 -14.41
N ASN A 202 7.43 -7.38 -15.62
CA ASN A 202 7.24 -6.64 -16.86
C ASN A 202 5.77 -6.27 -17.09
N SER A 203 4.83 -7.18 -16.84
CA SER A 203 3.40 -6.90 -16.93
C SER A 203 2.96 -5.78 -15.99
N VAL A 204 3.51 -5.71 -14.77
CA VAL A 204 3.25 -4.63 -13.82
C VAL A 204 3.81 -3.29 -14.32
N LEU A 205 5.02 -3.30 -14.90
CA LEU A 205 5.69 -2.08 -15.40
C LEU A 205 5.05 -1.52 -16.67
N GLU A 206 4.42 -2.36 -17.50
CA GLU A 206 3.71 -1.98 -18.72
C GLU A 206 2.29 -1.46 -18.45
N GLN A 207 1.71 -1.78 -17.32
CA GLN A 207 0.37 -1.31 -16.97
C GLN A 207 0.40 0.14 -16.51
N HIS A 208 -0.20 1.02 -17.30
CA HIS A 208 -0.35 2.45 -16.96
C HIS A 208 -1.44 2.72 -15.90
N GLY A 209 -2.07 1.67 -15.36
CA GLY A 209 -3.06 1.79 -14.29
C GLY A 209 -2.41 2.02 -12.92
N THR A 210 -3.04 2.87 -12.09
CA THR A 210 -2.57 3.20 -10.73
C THR A 210 -2.58 2.03 -9.74
N HIS A 211 -3.04 0.85 -10.14
CA HIS A 211 -3.27 -0.30 -9.26
C HIS A 211 -2.35 -1.50 -9.53
N ALA A 212 -1.57 -1.47 -10.62
CA ALA A 212 -0.61 -2.53 -10.88
C ALA A 212 0.60 -2.36 -9.95
N VAL A 213 0.75 -3.28 -9.01
CA VAL A 213 1.84 -3.30 -8.04
C VAL A 213 2.28 -4.74 -7.77
N THR A 214 3.56 -4.93 -7.54
CA THR A 214 4.10 -6.21 -7.07
C THR A 214 5.07 -5.98 -5.92
N MET A 215 5.20 -6.96 -5.03
CA MET A 215 6.20 -6.97 -3.97
C MET A 215 7.40 -7.80 -4.43
N CYS A 216 8.60 -7.29 -4.20
CA CYS A 216 9.82 -8.09 -4.38
C CYS A 216 9.81 -9.32 -3.45
N PRO A 217 10.55 -10.39 -3.76
CA PRO A 217 10.78 -11.47 -2.81
C PRO A 217 11.24 -10.91 -1.46
N PRO A 218 10.73 -11.40 -0.31
CA PRO A 218 10.91 -10.72 0.98
C PRO A 218 12.37 -10.45 1.39
N ALA A 219 13.30 -11.38 1.10
CA ALA A 219 14.71 -11.21 1.41
C ALA A 219 15.49 -10.33 0.40
N THR A 220 14.83 -9.78 -0.64
CA THR A 220 15.49 -8.91 -1.65
C THR A 220 16.14 -7.69 -1.02
N ALA A 221 15.44 -7.04 -0.09
CA ALA A 221 15.97 -5.85 0.57
C ALA A 221 17.27 -6.13 1.33
N ASN A 222 17.37 -7.29 1.98
CA ASN A 222 18.59 -7.72 2.67
C ASN A 222 19.76 -7.92 1.69
N ARG A 223 19.52 -8.62 0.58
CA ARG A 223 20.55 -8.89 -0.44
C ARG A 223 21.02 -7.64 -1.17
N CYS A 224 20.15 -6.65 -1.38
CA CYS A 224 20.43 -5.43 -2.13
C CYS A 224 20.69 -4.19 -1.26
N GLN A 225 20.73 -4.32 0.08
CA GLN A 225 20.82 -3.18 1.01
C GLN A 225 21.95 -2.21 0.67
N ALA A 226 23.17 -2.71 0.50
CA ALA A 226 24.34 -1.87 0.25
C ALA A 226 24.21 -1.11 -1.08
N GLN A 227 23.74 -1.77 -2.14
CA GLN A 227 23.57 -1.17 -3.47
C GLN A 227 22.43 -0.15 -3.48
N ILE A 228 21.33 -0.39 -2.76
CA ILE A 228 20.23 0.58 -2.62
C ILE A 228 20.74 1.85 -1.93
N ILE A 229 21.49 1.71 -0.83
CA ILE A 229 22.10 2.84 -0.11
C ILE A 229 23.03 3.63 -1.02
N GLU A 230 23.86 2.96 -1.80
CA GLU A 230 24.74 3.60 -2.77
C GLU A 230 23.97 4.34 -3.87
N ALA A 231 22.90 3.76 -4.40
CA ALA A 231 22.05 4.40 -5.39
C ALA A 231 21.42 5.69 -4.85
N ILE A 232 20.90 5.67 -3.61
CA ILE A 232 20.35 6.86 -2.94
C ILE A 232 21.42 7.95 -2.80
N LYS A 233 22.64 7.61 -2.36
CA LYS A 233 23.75 8.58 -2.19
C LYS A 233 24.20 9.25 -3.48
N ARG A 234 23.99 8.62 -4.64
CA ARG A 234 24.29 9.21 -5.95
C ARG A 234 23.31 10.31 -6.37
N VAL A 235 22.12 10.36 -5.77
CA VAL A 235 21.16 11.42 -6.09
C VAL A 235 21.71 12.75 -5.58
N LYS A 236 21.75 13.74 -6.48
CA LYS A 236 22.15 15.10 -6.10
C LYS A 236 21.21 15.64 -5.01
N ASP A 237 21.79 16.19 -3.96
CA ASP A 237 21.04 16.78 -2.83
C ASP A 237 20.12 15.77 -2.09
N TRP A 238 20.42 14.45 -2.16
CA TRP A 238 19.64 13.42 -1.45
C TRP A 238 19.48 13.70 0.05
N ASN A 239 20.49 14.36 0.64
CA ASN A 239 20.55 14.74 2.06
C ASN A 239 19.96 16.13 2.36
N SER A 240 19.23 16.73 1.42
CA SER A 240 18.55 18.00 1.64
C SER A 240 17.40 17.84 2.66
N PRO A 241 17.35 18.66 3.73
CA PRO A 241 16.24 18.64 4.69
C PRO A 241 14.87 19.00 4.10
N LYS A 242 14.88 19.61 2.90
CA LYS A 242 13.64 19.95 2.16
C LYS A 242 13.25 18.88 1.14
N GLY A 243 14.10 17.85 0.97
CA GLY A 243 13.86 16.74 0.03
C GLY A 243 13.12 15.57 0.67
N ASP A 244 12.52 14.75 -0.17
CA ASP A 244 11.70 13.60 0.27
C ASP A 244 12.54 12.36 0.64
N LEU A 245 13.83 12.34 0.28
CA LEU A 245 14.70 11.17 0.46
C LEU A 245 15.37 11.11 1.83
N LEU A 246 15.79 12.25 2.40
CA LEU A 246 16.66 12.28 3.58
C LEU A 246 16.08 11.52 4.77
N TYR A 247 14.93 11.97 5.26
CA TYR A 247 14.41 11.48 6.54
C TYR A 247 13.94 10.03 6.48
N PRO A 248 13.22 9.58 5.43
CA PRO A 248 12.90 8.16 5.31
C PRO A 248 14.15 7.29 5.15
N SER A 249 15.13 7.71 4.36
CA SER A 249 16.39 6.98 4.21
C SER A 249 17.13 6.84 5.52
N LEU A 250 17.30 7.93 6.31
CA LEU A 250 17.91 7.88 7.62
C LEU A 250 17.16 6.99 8.61
N ARG A 251 15.81 6.92 8.51
CA ARG A 251 15.00 6.05 9.35
C ARG A 251 15.25 4.58 9.06
N LEU A 252 15.41 4.23 7.79
CA LEU A 252 15.58 2.86 7.34
C LEU A 252 17.04 2.40 7.28
N TRP A 253 18.02 3.31 7.36
CA TRP A 253 19.44 3.12 6.99
C TRP A 253 20.05 1.81 7.47
N ASP A 254 19.91 1.52 8.76
CA ASP A 254 20.48 0.32 9.37
C ASP A 254 19.56 -0.91 9.22
N ASN A 255 18.35 -0.73 8.70
CA ASN A 255 17.30 -1.74 8.65
C ASN A 255 16.64 -1.88 7.28
N PHE A 256 17.24 -1.36 6.20
CA PHE A 256 16.73 -1.58 4.84
C PHE A 256 16.52 -3.06 4.53
N GLY A 257 17.45 -3.91 4.98
CA GLY A 257 17.39 -5.36 4.77
C GLY A 257 16.15 -6.05 5.33
N ASN A 258 15.46 -5.40 6.26
CA ASN A 258 14.26 -5.91 6.91
C ASN A 258 12.95 -5.29 6.37
N CYS A 259 13.04 -4.57 5.24
CA CYS A 259 11.91 -3.90 4.61
C CYS A 259 11.34 -4.70 3.43
N ALA A 260 10.07 -4.47 3.13
CA ALA A 260 9.45 -4.87 1.88
C ALA A 260 9.75 -3.82 0.80
N ILE A 261 9.94 -4.27 -0.44
CA ILE A 261 10.08 -3.41 -1.62
C ILE A 261 8.88 -3.67 -2.52
N TYR A 262 8.09 -2.63 -2.78
CA TYR A 262 6.96 -2.65 -3.68
C TYR A 262 7.28 -1.87 -4.94
N VAL A 263 6.94 -2.43 -6.10
CA VAL A 263 7.24 -1.86 -7.42
C VAL A 263 5.96 -1.66 -8.21
N SER A 264 5.83 -0.49 -8.81
CA SER A 264 4.79 -0.15 -9.81
C SER A 264 5.43 0.54 -11.02
N ALA A 265 4.68 0.78 -12.09
CA ALA A 265 5.15 1.53 -13.26
C ALA A 265 5.59 2.97 -12.94
N HIS A 266 5.13 3.55 -11.82
CA HIS A 266 5.29 4.97 -11.49
C HIS A 266 6.16 5.25 -10.26
N SER A 267 6.29 4.28 -9.37
CA SER A 267 7.05 4.46 -8.12
C SER A 267 7.51 3.14 -7.53
N ILE A 268 8.51 3.25 -6.66
CA ILE A 268 8.97 2.16 -5.78
C ILE A 268 8.76 2.64 -4.34
N GLU A 269 8.23 1.77 -3.48
CA GLU A 269 8.14 2.02 -2.04
C GLU A 269 8.96 0.99 -1.28
N ILE A 270 9.76 1.45 -0.31
CA ILE A 270 10.52 0.61 0.62
C ILE A 270 10.00 0.93 2.02
N THR A 271 9.41 -0.06 2.68
CA THR A 271 8.76 0.12 3.99
C THR A 271 8.84 -1.16 4.81
N PRO A 272 8.96 -1.10 6.14
CA PRO A 272 8.86 -2.31 6.96
C PRO A 272 7.44 -2.89 6.89
N PRO A 273 7.28 -4.22 6.98
CA PRO A 273 5.96 -4.86 6.93
C PRO A 273 5.05 -4.43 8.09
N PHE A 274 5.65 -4.19 9.25
CA PHE A 274 5.00 -3.71 10.46
C PHE A 274 5.77 -2.51 11.00
N ILE A 275 5.12 -1.68 11.83
CA ILE A 275 5.76 -0.46 12.37
C ILE A 275 6.58 -0.82 13.62
N PRO A 276 7.88 -0.52 13.67
CA PRO A 276 8.73 -0.76 14.84
C PRO A 276 8.51 0.33 15.91
N THR A 277 7.35 0.33 16.57
CA THR A 277 6.93 1.39 17.49
C THR A 277 7.82 1.54 18.72
N GLY A 278 8.46 0.46 19.16
CA GLY A 278 9.34 0.45 20.34
C GLY A 278 10.65 1.21 20.19
N VAL A 279 10.97 1.74 18.98
CA VAL A 279 12.14 2.61 18.77
C VAL A 279 11.97 4.03 19.33
N TYR A 280 10.74 4.40 19.71
CA TYR A 280 10.43 5.72 20.23
C TYR A 280 10.34 5.74 21.75
N GLY A 281 11.24 6.46 22.41
CA GLY A 281 11.28 6.58 23.86
C GLY A 281 9.97 7.14 24.44
N PHE A 282 9.29 8.05 23.76
CA PHE A 282 8.02 8.61 24.19
C PHE A 282 6.83 7.61 24.09
N LEU A 283 7.01 6.48 23.42
CA LEU A 283 6.10 5.35 23.48
C LEU A 283 6.54 4.31 24.54
N GLY A 284 7.61 4.56 25.28
CA GLY A 284 8.11 3.69 26.36
C GLY A 284 7.36 3.82 27.68
N LYS A 285 7.87 3.15 28.71
CA LYS A 285 7.35 3.22 30.07
C LYS A 285 7.62 4.60 30.72
N GLY A 286 6.77 5.02 31.64
CA GLY A 286 6.91 6.27 32.39
C GLY A 286 6.48 7.53 31.64
N VAL A 287 6.03 7.43 30.39
CA VAL A 287 5.48 8.55 29.63
C VAL A 287 3.95 8.53 29.71
N ARG A 288 3.33 9.68 29.91
CA ARG A 288 1.86 9.83 29.93
C ARG A 288 1.35 10.14 28.52
N ARG A 289 0.44 9.33 28.02
CA ARG A 289 -0.13 9.48 26.68
C ARG A 289 -1.64 9.61 26.76
N VAL A 290 -2.16 10.59 26.04
CA VAL A 290 -3.59 10.82 25.89
C VAL A 290 -3.94 10.75 24.42
N TYR A 291 -4.85 9.86 24.07
CA TYR A 291 -5.29 9.63 22.71
C TYR A 291 -6.69 10.17 22.50
N LEU A 292 -6.84 11.24 21.75
CA LEU A 292 -8.12 11.83 21.43
C LEU A 292 -8.64 11.20 20.13
N SER A 293 -9.81 10.61 20.16
CA SER A 293 -10.40 10.01 18.98
C SER A 293 -11.92 10.11 18.95
N ALA A 294 -12.49 10.12 17.75
CA ALA A 294 -13.93 9.97 17.60
C ALA A 294 -14.37 8.49 17.57
N THR A 295 -13.46 7.59 17.25
CA THR A 295 -13.75 6.18 17.00
C THR A 295 -12.58 5.32 17.45
N LEU A 296 -12.75 4.58 18.53
CA LEU A 296 -11.85 3.52 18.98
C LEU A 296 -12.68 2.31 19.47
N GLU A 297 -13.82 2.05 18.83
CA GLU A 297 -14.60 0.85 19.15
C GLU A 297 -13.77 -0.41 18.87
N PHE A 298 -13.05 -0.39 17.74
CA PHE A 298 -12.08 -1.41 17.37
C PHE A 298 -10.67 -0.77 17.35
N GLU A 299 -9.75 -1.40 18.04
CA GLU A 299 -8.43 -0.81 18.33
C GLU A 299 -7.29 -1.35 17.43
N THR A 300 -7.57 -2.28 16.53
CA THR A 300 -6.53 -3.00 15.77
C THR A 300 -5.58 -2.05 15.02
N ASP A 301 -6.11 -1.07 14.27
CA ASP A 301 -5.27 -0.09 13.56
C ASP A 301 -4.57 0.89 14.51
N PHE A 302 -5.22 1.25 15.61
CA PHE A 302 -4.61 2.04 16.68
C PHE A 302 -3.39 1.28 17.27
N VAL A 303 -3.56 0.00 17.55
CA VAL A 303 -2.48 -0.85 18.08
C VAL A 303 -1.33 -0.95 17.06
N ARG A 304 -1.60 -1.10 15.76
CA ARG A 304 -0.57 -1.08 14.72
C ARG A 304 0.22 0.22 14.68
N GLY A 305 -0.44 1.34 14.98
CA GLY A 305 0.22 2.65 15.03
C GLY A 305 1.06 2.88 16.28
N PHE A 306 0.59 2.43 17.45
CA PHE A 306 1.22 2.74 18.73
C PHE A 306 1.90 1.54 19.43
N GLY A 307 1.71 0.34 18.94
CA GLY A 307 2.31 -0.88 19.48
C GLY A 307 1.73 -1.31 20.83
N ARG A 308 0.54 -0.80 21.21
CA ARG A 308 -0.05 -1.05 22.53
C ARG A 308 -1.56 -0.97 22.52
N ARG A 309 -2.17 -1.68 23.45
CA ARG A 309 -3.60 -1.61 23.74
C ARG A 309 -3.85 -0.57 24.83
N VAL A 310 -4.96 0.17 24.72
CA VAL A 310 -5.38 1.13 25.75
C VAL A 310 -6.57 0.56 26.53
N THR A 311 -6.32 0.29 27.79
CA THR A 311 -7.35 -0.27 28.70
C THR A 311 -8.22 0.80 29.32
N ASN A 312 -7.68 2.01 29.53
CA ASN A 312 -8.42 3.13 30.12
C ASN A 312 -9.09 3.95 29.04
N ARG A 313 -10.37 3.68 28.81
CA ARG A 313 -11.20 4.37 27.79
C ARG A 313 -12.21 5.25 28.49
N ILE A 314 -12.15 6.54 28.20
CA ILE A 314 -13.01 7.59 28.75
C ILE A 314 -13.98 8.01 27.66
N ALA A 315 -15.23 7.57 27.76
CA ALA A 315 -16.34 8.00 26.92
C ALA A 315 -17.38 8.70 27.81
N PRO A 316 -17.79 9.93 27.50
CA PRO A 316 -18.84 10.58 28.27
C PRO A 316 -20.19 9.90 28.03
N ASP A 317 -21.05 9.86 29.06
CA ASP A 317 -22.38 9.29 28.95
C ASP A 317 -23.30 10.19 28.10
N ASN A 318 -22.98 11.50 28.06
CA ASN A 318 -23.65 12.47 27.25
C ASN A 318 -22.82 12.80 26.02
N ASP A 319 -22.96 11.98 25.01
CA ASP A 319 -22.33 12.26 23.72
C ASP A 319 -23.03 13.47 23.05
N ALA A 320 -22.22 14.35 22.44
CA ALA A 320 -22.73 15.47 21.64
C ALA A 320 -23.56 15.02 20.43
N GLY A 321 -23.59 13.71 20.17
CA GLY A 321 -24.31 13.05 19.09
C GLY A 321 -23.77 13.41 17.73
N ASN A 322 -23.88 12.49 16.81
CA ASN A 322 -23.69 12.74 15.38
C ASN A 322 -25.03 13.22 14.80
N GLY A 323 -24.99 14.13 13.82
CA GLY A 323 -26.20 14.62 13.14
C GLY A 323 -26.92 13.54 12.33
N GLU A 324 -28.09 13.90 11.82
CA GLU A 324 -28.92 13.01 11.01
C GLU A 324 -28.28 12.77 9.63
N ARG A 325 -28.31 11.53 9.18
CA ARG A 325 -27.78 11.14 7.85
C ARG A 325 -28.77 10.23 7.12
N LEU A 326 -29.02 10.54 5.85
CA LEU A 326 -29.60 9.61 4.91
C LEU A 326 -28.47 9.04 4.04
N VAL A 327 -28.25 7.73 4.08
CA VAL A 327 -27.19 7.05 3.30
C VAL A 327 -27.83 6.11 2.28
N LEU A 328 -27.79 6.48 1.00
CA LEU A 328 -28.38 5.72 -0.10
C LEU A 328 -27.28 4.92 -0.82
N LEU A 329 -27.56 3.65 -1.12
CA LEU A 329 -26.66 2.76 -1.84
C LEU A 329 -27.11 2.62 -3.30
N SER A 330 -26.28 3.02 -4.26
CA SER A 330 -26.64 2.95 -5.70
C SER A 330 -26.94 1.53 -6.18
N SER A 331 -26.40 0.52 -5.54
CA SER A 331 -26.68 -0.89 -5.86
C SER A 331 -28.08 -1.36 -5.48
N LEU A 332 -28.84 -0.59 -4.70
CA LEU A 332 -30.22 -0.86 -4.32
C LEU A 332 -31.24 -0.14 -5.21
N PHE A 333 -30.80 0.77 -6.07
CA PHE A 333 -31.69 1.38 -7.08
C PHE A 333 -32.08 0.34 -8.15
N LYS A 334 -33.37 0.14 -8.33
CA LYS A 334 -33.95 -0.87 -9.26
C LYS A 334 -33.70 -0.48 -10.72
N SER A 335 -33.87 0.81 -11.05
CA SER A 335 -33.69 1.35 -12.39
C SER A 335 -32.22 1.56 -12.77
N LYS A 336 -31.28 1.48 -11.80
CA LYS A 336 -29.85 1.76 -11.98
C LYS A 336 -29.60 3.09 -12.70
N PRO A 337 -30.10 4.21 -12.19
CA PRO A 337 -30.01 5.50 -12.85
C PRO A 337 -28.55 5.92 -13.08
N ASP A 338 -28.30 6.62 -14.19
CA ASP A 338 -26.96 7.14 -14.46
C ASP A 338 -26.53 8.12 -13.36
N GLN A 339 -25.40 7.83 -12.75
CA GLN A 339 -24.82 8.62 -11.64
C GLN A 339 -24.65 10.10 -11.99
N LYS A 340 -24.37 10.42 -13.25
CA LYS A 340 -24.20 11.78 -13.73
C LYS A 340 -25.53 12.54 -13.75
N GLN A 341 -26.56 11.89 -14.22
CA GLN A 341 -27.91 12.47 -14.24
C GLN A 341 -28.42 12.72 -12.82
N VAL A 342 -28.17 11.76 -11.90
CA VAL A 342 -28.51 11.96 -10.48
C VAL A 342 -27.79 13.18 -9.89
N ALA A 343 -26.50 13.32 -10.16
CA ALA A 343 -25.71 14.46 -9.68
C ALA A 343 -26.22 15.80 -10.26
N LEU A 344 -26.57 15.84 -11.55
CA LEU A 344 -27.09 17.04 -12.20
C LEU A 344 -28.49 17.41 -11.66
N GLU A 345 -29.33 16.43 -11.36
CA GLU A 345 -30.64 16.69 -10.73
C GLU A 345 -30.47 17.27 -9.32
N ILE A 346 -29.54 16.71 -8.51
CA ILE A 346 -29.22 17.21 -7.17
C ILE A 346 -28.71 18.66 -7.25
N LEU A 347 -27.87 18.99 -8.22
CA LEU A 347 -27.29 20.33 -8.39
C LEU A 347 -28.30 21.43 -8.72
N LYS A 348 -29.52 21.08 -9.17
CA LYS A 348 -30.57 22.08 -9.41
C LYS A 348 -31.02 22.78 -8.13
N SER A 349 -30.89 22.13 -6.97
CA SER A 349 -31.41 22.62 -5.68
C SER A 349 -30.37 22.61 -4.55
N ASN A 350 -29.25 21.87 -4.69
CA ASN A 350 -28.28 21.66 -3.62
C ASN A 350 -26.85 21.82 -4.08
N LYS A 351 -25.97 22.31 -3.22
CA LYS A 351 -24.52 22.17 -3.40
C LYS A 351 -24.13 20.70 -3.28
N LEU A 352 -23.09 20.29 -4.01
CA LEU A 352 -22.68 18.89 -4.10
C LEU A 352 -21.18 18.73 -3.86
N LEU A 353 -20.82 17.87 -2.92
CA LEU A 353 -19.46 17.35 -2.77
C LEU A 353 -19.37 15.97 -3.43
N VAL A 354 -18.42 15.76 -4.31
CA VAL A 354 -18.14 14.44 -4.92
C VAL A 354 -16.78 13.96 -4.44
N SER A 355 -16.75 12.81 -3.75
CA SER A 355 -15.50 12.18 -3.31
C SER A 355 -15.15 11.00 -4.19
N VAL A 356 -13.92 10.99 -4.70
CA VAL A 356 -13.39 9.93 -5.56
C VAL A 356 -12.01 9.48 -5.08
N PRO A 357 -11.64 8.18 -5.24
CA PRO A 357 -10.37 7.65 -4.74
C PRO A 357 -9.14 8.06 -5.57
N SER A 358 -9.32 8.52 -6.82
CA SER A 358 -8.18 8.83 -7.70
C SER A 358 -8.53 9.86 -8.78
N TYR A 359 -7.50 10.51 -9.36
CA TYR A 359 -7.67 11.42 -10.49
C TYR A 359 -8.27 10.77 -11.74
N PRO A 360 -7.89 9.55 -12.15
CA PRO A 360 -8.59 8.86 -13.25
C PRO A 360 -10.09 8.72 -13.01
N LYS A 361 -10.50 8.36 -11.77
CA LYS A 361 -11.91 8.27 -11.41
C LYS A 361 -12.60 9.65 -11.46
N ALA A 362 -11.90 10.73 -11.10
CA ALA A 362 -12.41 12.10 -11.17
C ALA A 362 -12.75 12.55 -12.59
N GLN A 363 -12.10 11.99 -13.61
CA GLN A 363 -12.40 12.31 -15.01
C GLN A 363 -13.85 11.97 -15.39
N ALA A 364 -14.43 10.93 -14.77
CA ALA A 364 -15.83 10.56 -14.97
C ALA A 364 -16.81 11.64 -14.48
N TRP A 365 -16.37 12.55 -13.62
CA TRP A 365 -17.17 13.62 -13.02
C TRP A 365 -16.95 15.02 -13.60
N LYS A 366 -16.15 15.16 -14.66
CA LYS A 366 -15.82 16.47 -15.27
C LYS A 366 -17.02 17.33 -15.69
N HIS A 367 -18.14 16.69 -16.04
CA HIS A 367 -19.37 17.39 -16.43
C HIS A 367 -20.18 17.85 -15.20
N VAL A 368 -19.86 17.38 -14.00
CA VAL A 368 -20.43 17.81 -12.70
C VAL A 368 -19.60 18.93 -12.09
N GLY A 369 -18.27 18.82 -12.19
CA GLY A 369 -17.31 19.80 -11.70
C GLY A 369 -15.89 19.48 -12.13
N ILE A 370 -14.99 20.44 -12.07
CA ILE A 370 -13.57 20.26 -12.40
C ILE A 370 -12.81 19.92 -11.12
N PRO A 371 -12.03 18.81 -11.08
CA PRO A 371 -11.17 18.54 -9.92
C PRO A 371 -10.14 19.64 -9.72
N PRO A 372 -9.96 20.15 -8.50
CA PRO A 372 -8.99 21.22 -8.22
C PRO A 372 -7.56 20.77 -8.49
N ALA A 373 -6.73 21.62 -9.06
CA ALA A 373 -5.30 21.41 -9.14
C ALA A 373 -4.69 21.40 -7.72
N ARG A 374 -3.66 20.55 -7.49
CA ARG A 374 -3.03 20.44 -6.16
C ARG A 374 -2.59 21.79 -5.59
N GLN A 375 -2.07 22.67 -6.44
CA GLN A 375 -1.56 24.00 -6.05
C GLN A 375 -2.67 24.96 -5.65
N ASN A 376 -3.87 24.83 -6.23
CA ASN A 376 -5.01 25.76 -6.03
C ASN A 376 -6.06 25.21 -5.06
N PHE A 377 -5.84 24.02 -4.49
CA PHE A 377 -6.86 23.32 -3.69
C PHE A 377 -7.48 24.16 -2.59
N SER A 378 -6.67 24.84 -1.78
CA SER A 378 -7.15 25.63 -0.65
C SER A 378 -7.98 26.84 -1.10
N ALA A 379 -7.55 27.50 -2.18
CA ALA A 379 -8.27 28.66 -2.74
C ALA A 379 -9.62 28.24 -3.35
N GLU A 380 -9.63 27.16 -4.13
CA GLU A 380 -10.85 26.63 -4.76
C GLU A 380 -11.84 26.05 -3.72
N LEU A 381 -11.34 25.40 -2.67
CA LEU A 381 -12.16 24.95 -1.54
C LEU A 381 -12.80 26.14 -0.81
N GLN A 382 -12.05 27.21 -0.61
CA GLN A 382 -12.59 28.43 0.01
C GLN A 382 -13.62 29.10 -0.89
N ALA A 383 -13.38 29.15 -2.18
CA ALA A 383 -14.36 29.65 -3.16
C ALA A 383 -15.66 28.81 -3.12
N PHE A 384 -15.54 27.48 -3.09
CA PHE A 384 -16.69 26.58 -2.94
C PHE A 384 -17.43 26.81 -1.59
N ARG A 385 -16.71 27.02 -0.51
CA ARG A 385 -17.34 27.36 0.80
C ARG A 385 -18.24 28.58 0.68
N ASN A 386 -17.78 29.63 0.03
CA ASN A 386 -18.47 30.92 -0.10
C ASN A 386 -19.56 30.92 -1.17
N ALA A 387 -19.55 29.98 -2.11
CA ALA A 387 -20.56 29.88 -3.16
C ALA A 387 -21.92 29.44 -2.60
N SER A 388 -23.01 29.92 -3.21
CA SER A 388 -24.38 29.48 -2.89
C SER A 388 -24.80 28.18 -3.62
N ALA A 389 -24.14 27.83 -4.71
CA ALA A 389 -24.43 26.67 -5.55
C ALA A 389 -23.12 26.10 -6.16
N GLY A 390 -23.20 24.91 -6.79
CA GLY A 390 -22.10 24.28 -7.50
C GLY A 390 -21.63 22.98 -6.89
N ALA A 391 -20.65 22.34 -7.55
CA ALA A 391 -20.05 21.10 -7.13
C ALA A 391 -18.55 21.25 -6.86
N PHE A 392 -18.03 20.47 -5.92
CA PHE A 392 -16.60 20.35 -5.65
C PHE A 392 -16.18 18.87 -5.71
N ILE A 393 -15.13 18.57 -6.47
CA ILE A 393 -14.62 17.20 -6.61
C ILE A 393 -13.40 17.02 -5.71
N LEU A 394 -13.55 16.12 -4.75
CA LEU A 394 -12.53 15.78 -3.76
C LEU A 394 -11.82 14.50 -4.19
N VAL A 395 -10.54 14.61 -4.55
CA VAL A 395 -9.75 13.48 -5.05
C VAL A 395 -8.79 12.99 -3.98
N SER A 396 -8.94 11.71 -3.56
CA SER A 396 -8.02 11.01 -2.64
C SER A 396 -7.69 11.76 -1.35
N ARG A 397 -8.54 12.72 -0.93
CA ARG A 397 -8.36 13.49 0.30
C ARG A 397 -9.52 13.24 1.24
N ILE A 398 -9.20 12.79 2.44
CA ILE A 398 -10.18 12.58 3.50
C ILE A 398 -9.94 13.58 4.63
N ASP A 399 -8.68 13.93 4.89
CA ASP A 399 -8.28 14.75 6.03
C ASP A 399 -8.18 16.24 5.69
N GLY A 400 -8.36 17.10 6.71
CA GLY A 400 -8.19 18.56 6.58
C GLY A 400 -9.31 19.31 5.86
N ILE A 401 -10.45 18.65 5.56
CA ILE A 401 -11.60 19.26 4.88
C ILE A 401 -12.79 19.29 5.83
N ASP A 402 -13.42 20.45 5.91
CA ASP A 402 -14.56 20.66 6.77
C ASP A 402 -15.58 21.59 6.08
N LEU A 403 -16.77 21.06 5.85
CA LEU A 403 -17.87 21.75 5.16
C LEU A 403 -19.18 21.64 5.95
N PRO A 404 -19.19 22.11 7.23
CA PRO A 404 -20.33 21.91 8.12
C PRO A 404 -21.53 22.79 7.76
N GLN A 405 -22.69 22.41 8.26
CA GLN A 405 -23.94 23.17 8.20
C GLN A 405 -24.32 23.55 6.75
N ASN A 406 -24.58 24.81 6.50
CA ASN A 406 -25.03 25.33 5.21
C ASN A 406 -23.92 25.36 4.13
N THR A 407 -22.69 24.99 4.48
CA THR A 407 -21.60 24.97 3.52
C THR A 407 -21.81 23.89 2.45
N CYS A 408 -22.18 22.67 2.86
CA CYS A 408 -22.57 21.59 1.95
C CYS A 408 -23.33 20.51 2.72
N ARG A 409 -24.45 20.01 2.19
CA ARG A 409 -25.29 19.02 2.85
C ARG A 409 -25.49 17.73 2.04
N VAL A 410 -24.99 17.68 0.81
CA VAL A 410 -25.11 16.51 -0.05
C VAL A 410 -23.74 16.08 -0.52
N MET A 411 -23.46 14.76 -0.39
CA MET A 411 -22.20 14.18 -0.81
C MET A 411 -22.42 12.91 -1.62
N LEU A 412 -21.79 12.83 -2.77
CA LEU A 412 -21.64 11.58 -3.54
C LEU A 412 -20.27 10.98 -3.25
N ILE A 413 -20.22 9.66 -3.01
CA ILE A 413 -18.97 8.93 -2.77
C ILE A 413 -18.86 7.85 -3.85
N ASP A 414 -17.93 8.02 -4.79
CA ASP A 414 -17.76 7.11 -5.92
C ASP A 414 -16.49 6.27 -5.78
N GLY A 415 -16.60 5.20 -5.03
CA GLY A 415 -15.57 4.21 -4.77
C GLY A 415 -15.02 4.25 -3.35
N ALA A 416 -14.46 3.13 -2.94
CA ALA A 416 -13.88 2.99 -1.61
C ALA A 416 -12.72 3.96 -1.40
N PRO A 417 -12.61 4.60 -0.23
CA PRO A 417 -11.47 5.43 0.12
C PRO A 417 -10.22 4.56 0.36
N SER A 418 -9.66 4.03 -0.73
CA SER A 418 -8.46 3.18 -0.70
C SER A 418 -7.24 3.95 -0.21
N GLY A 419 -6.26 3.24 0.35
CA GLY A 419 -4.95 3.79 0.66
C GLY A 419 -4.22 4.27 -0.59
N THR A 420 -3.24 5.13 -0.41
CA THR A 420 -2.42 5.66 -1.50
C THR A 420 -1.06 4.94 -1.61
N SER A 421 -0.68 4.11 -0.61
CA SER A 421 0.59 3.41 -0.60
C SER A 421 0.55 2.16 -1.51
N LEU A 422 1.70 1.83 -2.11
CA LEU A 422 1.84 0.60 -2.90
C LEU A 422 1.64 -0.64 -2.04
N MET A 423 2.06 -0.59 -0.77
CA MET A 423 1.83 -1.65 0.20
C MET A 423 0.33 -1.91 0.39
N ASP A 424 -0.47 -0.87 0.68
CA ASP A 424 -1.92 -1.01 0.86
C ASP A 424 -2.58 -1.63 -0.39
N HIS A 425 -2.20 -1.16 -1.59
CA HIS A 425 -2.71 -1.72 -2.85
C HIS A 425 -2.34 -3.20 -3.01
N TYR A 426 -1.08 -3.57 -2.74
CA TYR A 426 -0.64 -4.95 -2.84
C TYR A 426 -1.38 -5.88 -1.87
N LEU A 427 -1.45 -5.50 -0.60
CA LEU A 427 -2.08 -6.30 0.45
C LEU A 427 -3.59 -6.47 0.20
N PHE A 428 -4.27 -5.42 -0.25
CA PHE A 428 -5.71 -5.45 -0.49
C PHE A 428 -6.09 -6.14 -1.80
N GLN A 429 -5.47 -5.74 -2.92
CA GLN A 429 -5.89 -6.19 -4.25
C GLN A 429 -5.28 -7.54 -4.64
N HIS A 430 -3.99 -7.76 -4.33
CA HIS A 430 -3.29 -8.97 -4.76
C HIS A 430 -3.32 -10.08 -3.72
N LEU A 431 -3.20 -9.76 -2.43
CA LEU A 431 -3.26 -10.75 -1.37
C LEU A 431 -4.65 -10.90 -0.73
N SER A 432 -5.60 -10.01 -1.08
CA SER A 432 -6.99 -10.02 -0.58
C SER A 432 -7.08 -10.06 0.95
N LEU A 433 -6.22 -9.31 1.64
CA LEU A 433 -6.25 -9.12 3.09
C LEU A 433 -7.40 -8.19 3.50
N SER A 434 -8.63 -8.54 3.09
CA SER A 434 -9.81 -7.69 3.24
C SER A 434 -10.15 -7.35 4.70
N ASN A 435 -9.93 -8.29 5.63
CA ASN A 435 -10.20 -8.03 7.05
C ASN A 435 -9.21 -7.01 7.64
N LEU A 436 -7.93 -7.04 7.23
CA LEU A 436 -6.93 -6.04 7.59
C LEU A 436 -7.39 -4.61 7.26
N PHE A 437 -8.08 -4.47 6.13
CA PHE A 437 -8.56 -3.17 5.64
C PHE A 437 -9.98 -2.84 6.09
N SER A 438 -10.74 -3.79 6.66
CA SER A 438 -12.13 -3.55 7.04
C SER A 438 -12.27 -2.50 8.14
N THR A 439 -11.43 -2.51 9.16
CA THR A 439 -11.39 -1.48 10.21
C THR A 439 -10.90 -0.14 9.67
N LYS A 440 -9.84 -0.13 8.84
CA LYS A 440 -9.39 1.08 8.15
C LYS A 440 -10.50 1.67 7.27
N MET A 441 -11.23 0.83 6.55
CA MET A 441 -12.35 1.25 5.70
C MET A 441 -13.48 1.84 6.54
N ALA A 442 -13.87 1.20 7.64
CA ALA A 442 -14.89 1.71 8.57
C ALA A 442 -14.51 3.08 9.12
N GLY A 443 -13.25 3.27 9.53
CA GLY A 443 -12.71 4.55 9.98
C GLY A 443 -12.79 5.62 8.88
N ARG A 444 -12.36 5.31 7.66
CA ARG A 444 -12.39 6.23 6.51
C ARG A 444 -13.81 6.61 6.09
N ILE A 445 -14.74 5.65 6.07
CA ILE A 445 -16.17 5.92 5.80
C ILE A 445 -16.72 6.86 6.86
N THR A 446 -16.45 6.59 8.13
CA THR A 446 -16.87 7.45 9.26
C THR A 446 -16.36 8.87 9.09
N GLN A 447 -15.10 9.04 8.71
CA GLN A 447 -14.51 10.36 8.43
C GLN A 447 -15.14 11.07 7.24
N LEU A 448 -15.36 10.35 6.12
CA LEU A 448 -16.02 10.90 4.94
C LEU A 448 -17.43 11.41 5.28
N LEU A 449 -18.23 10.60 5.96
CA LEU A 449 -19.56 11.00 6.40
C LEU A 449 -19.52 12.18 7.39
N GLY A 450 -18.42 12.34 8.11
CA GLY A 450 -18.18 13.48 9.01
C GLY A 450 -17.79 14.77 8.31
N ARG A 451 -17.52 14.81 6.99
CA ARG A 451 -17.04 16.03 6.30
C ARG A 451 -18.10 17.11 6.09
N ILE A 452 -19.34 16.70 5.88
CA ILE A 452 -20.48 17.57 5.69
C ILE A 452 -21.46 17.52 6.86
N ASN A 453 -21.20 16.68 7.88
CA ASN A 453 -22.11 16.48 9.02
C ASN A 453 -21.27 16.28 10.30
N ARG A 454 -21.15 17.30 11.11
CA ARG A 454 -20.24 17.34 12.27
C ARG A 454 -20.89 17.46 13.64
N GLY A 455 -22.02 18.05 13.75
CA GLY A 455 -22.64 18.35 15.05
C GLY A 455 -23.97 17.63 15.23
N ARG A 456 -24.46 17.59 16.49
CA ARG A 456 -25.75 16.99 16.86
C ARG A 456 -26.93 17.60 16.09
N SER A 457 -26.89 18.91 15.81
CA SER A 457 -27.91 19.61 15.04
C SER A 457 -27.66 19.61 13.53
N ASP A 458 -26.60 18.98 13.07
CA ASP A 458 -26.25 18.93 11.66
C ASP A 458 -26.97 17.77 10.95
N TYR A 459 -27.15 17.86 9.64
CA TYR A 459 -27.83 16.84 8.84
C TYR A 459 -27.31 16.83 7.41
N GLY A 460 -27.42 15.69 6.72
CA GLY A 460 -26.95 15.56 5.35
C GLY A 460 -27.43 14.29 4.67
N ALA A 461 -27.31 14.27 3.35
CA ALA A 461 -27.63 13.14 2.51
C ALA A 461 -26.39 12.66 1.74
N PHE A 462 -26.24 11.35 1.62
CA PHE A 462 -25.12 10.69 1.00
C PHE A 462 -25.62 9.69 -0.03
N VAL A 463 -25.02 9.67 -1.23
CA VAL A 463 -25.26 8.62 -2.22
C VAL A 463 -23.95 7.92 -2.50
N ILE A 464 -23.94 6.61 -2.30
CA ILE A 464 -22.77 5.76 -2.42
C ILE A 464 -22.74 5.11 -3.79
N TYR A 465 -21.75 5.44 -4.58
CA TYR A 465 -21.43 4.81 -5.85
C TYR A 465 -20.15 3.95 -5.72
N GLY A 466 -19.81 3.22 -6.78
CA GLY A 466 -18.72 2.27 -6.76
C GLY A 466 -19.14 0.90 -6.22
N SER A 467 -18.83 -0.16 -6.97
CA SER A 467 -19.24 -1.54 -6.62
C SER A 467 -18.57 -2.01 -5.33
N ASP A 468 -17.31 -1.68 -5.11
CA ASP A 468 -16.51 -2.03 -3.95
C ASP A 468 -17.13 -1.51 -2.64
N LEU A 469 -17.45 -0.23 -2.59
CA LEU A 469 -18.04 0.40 -1.40
C LEU A 469 -19.49 -0.04 -1.17
N ASN A 470 -20.27 -0.21 -2.24
CA ASN A 470 -21.63 -0.76 -2.15
C ASN A 470 -21.62 -2.19 -1.58
N ILE A 471 -20.72 -3.07 -2.07
CA ILE A 471 -20.58 -4.44 -1.54
C ILE A 471 -20.16 -4.40 -0.07
N TRP A 472 -19.23 -3.52 0.28
CA TRP A 472 -18.76 -3.38 1.65
C TRP A 472 -19.90 -2.97 2.61
N LEU A 473 -20.70 -1.95 2.25
CA LEU A 473 -21.83 -1.43 3.05
C LEU A 473 -23.08 -2.34 3.05
N LYS A 474 -23.19 -3.30 2.14
CA LYS A 474 -24.23 -4.33 2.15
C LYS A 474 -23.86 -5.55 2.99
N THR A 475 -22.59 -5.69 3.32
CA THR A 475 -22.09 -6.84 4.08
C THR A 475 -22.23 -6.56 5.57
N GLU A 476 -23.14 -7.25 6.24
CA GLU A 476 -23.51 -7.02 7.64
C GLU A 476 -22.29 -6.99 8.59
N ARG A 477 -21.36 -7.95 8.44
CA ARG A 477 -20.11 -8.00 9.23
C ARG A 477 -19.24 -6.76 9.06
N ASN A 478 -19.29 -6.09 7.91
CA ASN A 478 -18.55 -4.86 7.68
C ASN A 478 -19.28 -3.66 8.29
N VAL A 479 -20.60 -3.61 8.13
CA VAL A 479 -21.44 -2.58 8.76
C VAL A 479 -21.31 -2.63 10.28
N ALA A 480 -21.16 -3.82 10.87
CA ALA A 480 -20.91 -4.01 12.30
C ALA A 480 -19.61 -3.32 12.80
N LEU A 481 -18.65 -3.03 11.92
CA LEU A 481 -17.42 -2.28 12.23
C LEU A 481 -17.62 -0.76 12.32
N LEU A 482 -18.74 -0.23 11.82
CA LEU A 482 -19.05 1.20 11.89
C LEU A 482 -19.47 1.60 13.30
N PRO A 483 -19.30 2.86 13.70
CA PRO A 483 -19.86 3.39 14.94
C PRO A 483 -21.38 3.18 15.04
N PRO A 484 -21.94 2.96 16.23
CA PRO A 484 -23.33 2.54 16.41
C PRO A 484 -24.36 3.37 15.65
N LEU A 485 -24.30 4.68 15.72
CA LEU A 485 -25.25 5.55 15.02
C LEU A 485 -25.09 5.48 13.49
N ILE A 486 -23.87 5.38 12.99
CA ILE A 486 -23.65 5.26 11.53
C ILE A 486 -24.16 3.92 11.00
N ARG A 487 -24.01 2.81 11.77
CA ARG A 487 -24.64 1.51 11.43
C ARG A 487 -26.14 1.66 11.22
N LYS A 488 -26.81 2.24 12.23
CA LYS A 488 -28.26 2.49 12.20
C LYS A 488 -28.67 3.33 10.99
N GLN A 489 -27.91 4.39 10.69
CA GLN A 489 -28.16 5.29 9.56
C GLN A 489 -27.95 4.60 8.18
N VAL A 490 -27.00 3.68 8.07
CA VAL A 490 -26.83 2.87 6.85
C VAL A 490 -28.02 1.93 6.66
N ILE A 491 -28.47 1.26 7.73
CA ILE A 491 -29.65 0.38 7.69
C ILE A 491 -30.93 1.18 7.40
N LEU A 492 -31.08 2.37 8.03
CA LEU A 492 -32.20 3.28 7.77
C LEU A 492 -32.29 3.65 6.28
N GLY A 493 -31.16 3.97 5.65
CA GLY A 493 -31.11 4.29 4.23
C GLY A 493 -31.54 3.15 3.35
N GLN A 494 -31.20 1.89 3.68
CA GLN A 494 -31.67 0.69 2.98
C GLN A 494 -33.20 0.53 3.14
N THR A 495 -33.74 0.70 4.36
CA THR A 495 -35.17 0.68 4.63
C THR A 495 -35.92 1.75 3.83
N VAL A 496 -35.39 2.96 3.73
CA VAL A 496 -35.96 4.02 2.90
C VAL A 496 -35.99 3.63 1.43
N GLN A 497 -34.89 3.06 0.92
CA GLN A 497 -34.79 2.63 -0.48
C GLN A 497 -35.77 1.50 -0.82
N ASP A 498 -36.02 0.55 0.09
CA ASP A 498 -36.98 -0.51 -0.08
C ASP A 498 -38.42 0.04 -0.20
N GLY A 499 -38.71 1.16 0.48
CA GLY A 499 -40.02 1.86 0.47
C GLY A 499 -40.19 2.87 -0.68
N MET A 500 -39.15 3.14 -1.49
CA MET A 500 -39.24 4.10 -2.61
C MET A 500 -40.22 3.60 -3.71
N GLY A 501 -41.13 4.46 -4.11
CA GLY A 501 -42.08 4.20 -5.22
C GLY A 501 -41.42 4.31 -6.60
N GLY A 502 -40.33 5.07 -6.74
CA GLY A 502 -39.54 5.25 -7.93
C GLY A 502 -38.10 5.64 -7.55
N ASP A 503 -37.16 5.41 -8.46
CA ASP A 503 -35.73 5.71 -8.26
C ASP A 503 -35.09 6.33 -9.51
N THR A 504 -35.87 7.12 -10.23
CA THR A 504 -35.34 7.99 -11.29
C THR A 504 -34.42 9.07 -10.70
N PRO A 505 -33.55 9.70 -11.48
CA PRO A 505 -32.72 10.81 -10.99
C PRO A 505 -33.52 11.89 -10.27
N ALA A 506 -34.74 12.20 -10.75
CA ALA A 506 -35.65 13.17 -10.14
C ALA A 506 -36.21 12.69 -8.79
N ASP A 507 -36.60 11.41 -8.67
CA ASP A 507 -37.11 10.82 -7.43
C ASP A 507 -36.03 10.86 -6.34
N ILE A 508 -34.79 10.48 -6.68
CA ILE A 508 -33.64 10.50 -5.76
C ILE A 508 -33.34 11.92 -5.30
N ALA A 509 -33.28 12.89 -6.22
CA ALA A 509 -33.05 14.30 -5.89
C ALA A 509 -34.20 14.87 -5.07
N GLY A 510 -35.43 14.47 -5.35
CA GLY A 510 -36.63 14.83 -4.58
C GLY A 510 -36.56 14.34 -3.13
N LEU A 511 -36.21 13.06 -2.91
CA LEU A 511 -36.00 12.48 -1.58
C LEU A 511 -34.88 13.22 -0.81
N ILE A 512 -33.76 13.46 -1.47
CA ILE A 512 -32.65 14.23 -0.85
C ILE A 512 -33.14 15.64 -0.45
N THR A 513 -33.92 16.30 -1.30
CA THR A 513 -34.47 17.63 -1.01
C THR A 513 -35.41 17.61 0.18
N GLN A 514 -36.25 16.59 0.35
CA GLN A 514 -37.11 16.43 1.54
C GLN A 514 -36.27 16.33 2.83
N VAL A 515 -35.19 15.54 2.80
CA VAL A 515 -34.27 15.42 3.96
C VAL A 515 -33.59 16.75 4.27
N ILE A 516 -33.07 17.42 3.24
CA ILE A 516 -32.33 18.70 3.42
C ILE A 516 -33.25 19.84 3.83
N SER A 517 -34.50 19.87 3.36
CA SER A 517 -35.51 20.87 3.78
C SER A 517 -36.11 20.60 5.15
N ARG A 518 -35.69 19.50 5.82
CA ARG A 518 -36.20 19.11 7.14
C ARG A 518 -37.71 18.84 7.13
N ASP A 519 -38.21 18.12 6.10
CA ASP A 519 -39.60 17.72 6.02
C ASP A 519 -40.10 17.05 7.31
N GLN A 520 -41.31 17.38 7.76
CA GLN A 520 -41.83 16.87 9.03
C GLN A 520 -42.02 15.35 9.03
N GLY A 521 -42.42 14.79 7.89
CA GLY A 521 -42.54 13.33 7.73
C GLY A 521 -41.18 12.65 7.88
N TRP A 522 -40.12 13.20 7.27
CA TRP A 522 -38.77 12.70 7.44
C TRP A 522 -38.31 12.76 8.91
N LEU A 523 -38.50 13.88 9.58
CA LEU A 523 -38.09 14.06 10.97
C LEU A 523 -38.80 13.10 11.93
N GLN A 524 -40.08 12.87 11.70
CA GLN A 524 -40.86 11.91 12.50
C GLN A 524 -40.40 10.49 12.23
N PHE A 525 -40.30 10.09 10.96
CA PHE A 525 -39.81 8.77 10.55
C PHE A 525 -38.39 8.48 11.12
N TYR A 526 -37.47 9.41 11.00
CA TYR A 526 -36.12 9.24 11.51
C TYR A 526 -36.11 8.97 13.01
N ARG A 527 -36.81 9.78 13.80
CA ARG A 527 -36.89 9.64 15.27
C ARG A 527 -37.53 8.32 15.70
N ASP A 528 -38.59 7.94 15.02
CA ASP A 528 -39.36 6.75 15.40
C ASP A 528 -38.64 5.44 15.01
N THR A 529 -37.75 5.49 14.04
CA THR A 529 -37.15 4.29 13.42
C THR A 529 -35.70 4.07 13.81
N VAL A 530 -34.86 5.11 13.84
CA VAL A 530 -33.38 4.96 13.91
C VAL A 530 -32.91 4.19 15.15
N ASP A 531 -33.53 4.39 16.30
CA ASP A 531 -33.09 3.76 17.55
C ASP A 531 -33.36 2.25 17.58
N GLY A 532 -34.37 1.78 16.87
CA GLY A 532 -34.72 0.35 16.76
C GLY A 532 -33.87 -0.44 15.77
N LEU A 533 -33.08 0.24 14.93
CA LEU A 533 -32.27 -0.39 13.90
C LEU A 533 -30.92 -0.85 14.45
N GLU A 534 -30.53 -2.08 14.15
CA GLU A 534 -29.18 -2.60 14.43
C GLU A 534 -28.89 -3.81 13.54
N VAL A 535 -27.61 -4.12 13.35
CA VAL A 535 -27.17 -5.38 12.77
C VAL A 535 -27.44 -6.55 13.75
N SER A 536 -27.40 -7.78 13.28
CA SER A 536 -27.65 -8.93 14.14
C SER A 536 -26.63 -9.01 15.28
N GLN A 537 -27.07 -9.44 16.46
CA GLN A 537 -26.21 -9.61 17.63
C GLN A 537 -25.11 -10.65 17.36
N ASP A 538 -25.39 -11.65 16.53
CA ASP A 538 -24.38 -12.64 16.10
C ASP A 538 -23.25 -11.98 15.29
N ALA A 539 -23.58 -11.09 14.34
CA ALA A 539 -22.58 -10.34 13.58
C ALA A 539 -21.71 -9.43 14.47
N LEU A 540 -22.34 -8.74 15.43
CA LEU A 540 -21.62 -7.90 16.39
C LEU A 540 -20.67 -8.72 17.26
N ASN A 541 -21.11 -9.85 17.78
CA ASN A 541 -20.29 -10.71 18.65
C ASN A 541 -19.10 -11.28 17.86
N LYS A 542 -19.33 -11.84 16.68
CA LYS A 542 -18.27 -12.38 15.81
C LYS A 542 -17.22 -11.32 15.44
N VAL A 543 -17.66 -10.09 15.14
CA VAL A 543 -16.75 -9.00 14.84
C VAL A 543 -15.94 -8.60 16.08
N LYS A 544 -16.57 -8.49 17.24
CA LYS A 544 -15.88 -8.15 18.51
C LYS A 544 -14.82 -9.20 18.90
N GLU A 545 -15.16 -10.48 18.81
CA GLU A 545 -14.22 -11.58 19.09
C GLU A 545 -13.03 -11.55 18.14
N ARG A 546 -13.29 -11.43 16.83
CA ARG A 546 -12.25 -11.33 15.81
C ARG A 546 -11.34 -10.13 16.05
N GLU A 547 -11.88 -8.93 16.23
CA GLU A 547 -11.10 -7.70 16.42
C GLU A 547 -10.30 -7.74 17.75
N ALA A 548 -10.83 -8.34 18.78
CA ALA A 548 -10.08 -8.55 20.03
C ALA A 548 -8.82 -9.41 19.80
N GLN A 549 -8.93 -10.49 19.03
CA GLN A 549 -7.80 -11.33 18.66
C GLN A 549 -6.83 -10.60 17.74
N LEU A 550 -7.33 -9.86 16.72
CA LEU A 550 -6.49 -9.10 15.80
C LEU A 550 -5.74 -7.96 16.51
N ALA A 551 -6.31 -7.37 17.55
CA ALA A 551 -5.61 -6.38 18.37
C ALA A 551 -4.42 -6.99 19.15
N ILE A 552 -4.55 -8.22 19.64
CA ILE A 552 -3.43 -8.96 20.25
C ILE A 552 -2.35 -9.24 19.19
N SER A 553 -2.76 -9.71 18.03
CA SER A 553 -1.86 -9.98 16.90
C SER A 553 -1.12 -8.71 16.45
N ALA A 554 -1.79 -7.56 16.46
CA ALA A 554 -1.19 -6.26 16.10
C ALA A 554 -0.09 -5.82 17.10
N VAL A 555 -0.20 -6.16 18.39
CA VAL A 555 0.90 -5.94 19.36
C VAL A 555 2.11 -6.77 18.94
N ALA A 556 1.90 -8.05 18.61
CA ALA A 556 2.98 -8.94 18.17
C ALA A 556 3.62 -8.48 16.85
N GLU A 557 2.86 -7.89 15.91
CA GLU A 557 3.39 -7.26 14.69
C GLU A 557 4.43 -6.18 15.03
N CYS A 558 4.06 -5.25 15.91
CA CYS A 558 4.93 -4.15 16.32
C CYS A 558 6.13 -4.65 17.14
N GLU A 559 5.92 -5.64 18.01
CA GLU A 559 7.00 -6.27 18.79
C GLU A 559 7.98 -7.00 17.88
N PHE A 560 7.50 -7.81 16.93
CA PHE A 560 8.34 -8.47 15.93
C PHE A 560 9.26 -7.45 15.26
N MET A 561 8.69 -6.37 14.69
CA MET A 561 9.48 -5.41 13.96
C MET A 561 10.42 -4.61 14.86
N THR A 562 10.00 -4.27 16.07
CA THR A 562 10.86 -3.59 17.04
C THR A 562 12.07 -4.45 17.39
N ARG A 563 11.89 -5.75 17.67
CA ARG A 563 12.98 -6.68 17.99
C ARG A 563 13.92 -6.88 16.79
N ILE A 564 13.38 -6.99 15.55
CA ILE A 564 14.20 -7.00 14.33
C ILE A 564 15.10 -5.74 14.28
N TRP A 565 14.54 -4.56 14.55
CA TRP A 565 15.27 -3.29 14.58
C TRP A 565 16.38 -3.25 15.65
N GLN A 566 16.21 -4.01 16.72
CA GLN A 566 17.18 -4.15 17.82
C GLN A 566 18.17 -5.30 17.62
N GLY A 567 18.07 -6.07 16.55
CA GLY A 567 18.93 -7.23 16.26
C GLY A 567 18.53 -8.50 17.02
N ASP A 568 17.39 -8.51 17.75
CA ASP A 568 16.85 -9.68 18.45
C ASP A 568 15.93 -10.49 17.53
N VAL A 569 16.52 -11.21 16.57
CA VAL A 569 15.77 -11.95 15.54
C VAL A 569 15.01 -13.13 16.15
N ASP A 570 15.58 -13.83 17.13
CA ASP A 570 14.91 -14.97 17.81
C ASP A 570 13.69 -14.50 18.61
N GLY A 571 13.84 -13.43 19.39
CA GLY A 571 12.72 -12.84 20.10
C GLY A 571 11.64 -12.30 19.16
N ALA A 572 12.03 -11.76 18.01
CA ALA A 572 11.09 -11.33 16.96
C ALA A 572 10.28 -12.52 16.43
N ARG A 573 10.94 -13.59 16.00
CA ARG A 573 10.26 -14.81 15.50
C ARG A 573 9.28 -15.35 16.53
N LYS A 574 9.70 -15.41 17.79
CA LYS A 574 8.87 -15.89 18.91
C LYS A 574 7.60 -15.06 19.06
N ALA A 575 7.69 -13.74 18.98
CA ALA A 575 6.52 -12.84 19.12
C ALA A 575 5.41 -13.14 18.08
N LEU A 576 5.76 -13.40 16.81
CA LEU A 576 4.76 -13.77 15.79
C LEU A 576 4.30 -15.23 15.92
N LEU A 577 5.20 -16.16 16.30
CA LEU A 577 4.85 -17.58 16.43
C LEU A 577 3.85 -17.79 17.56
N GLU A 578 3.96 -17.07 18.67
CA GLU A 578 3.04 -17.15 19.81
C GLU A 578 1.58 -16.81 19.46
N VAL A 579 1.37 -15.94 18.47
CA VAL A 579 0.01 -15.52 18.05
C VAL A 579 -0.45 -16.15 16.73
N LEU A 580 0.40 -16.93 16.05
CA LEU A 580 0.18 -17.37 14.67
C LEU A 580 -1.07 -18.22 14.50
N ASP A 581 -1.31 -19.17 15.40
CA ASP A 581 -2.43 -20.11 15.31
C ASP A 581 -3.76 -19.42 15.67
N ASP A 582 -3.80 -18.60 16.71
CA ASP A 582 -4.97 -17.81 17.07
C ASP A 582 -5.30 -16.78 16.01
N THR A 583 -4.27 -16.15 15.42
CA THR A 583 -4.46 -15.28 14.24
C THR A 583 -5.04 -16.05 13.07
N ALA A 584 -4.61 -17.30 12.83
CA ALA A 584 -5.13 -18.10 11.72
C ALA A 584 -6.61 -18.46 11.87
N LEU A 585 -7.08 -18.64 13.12
CA LEU A 585 -8.50 -18.84 13.42
C LEU A 585 -9.32 -17.57 13.17
N ALA A 586 -8.80 -16.40 13.52
CA ALA A 586 -9.47 -15.11 13.34
C ALA A 586 -9.38 -14.61 11.87
N ASP A 587 -8.20 -14.74 11.25
CA ASP A 587 -7.88 -14.34 9.88
C ASP A 587 -6.73 -15.17 9.30
N ALA A 588 -7.08 -16.24 8.58
CA ALA A 588 -6.10 -17.14 7.97
C ALA A 588 -5.15 -16.44 6.99
N ARG A 589 -5.61 -15.37 6.30
CA ARG A 589 -4.78 -14.61 5.34
C ARG A 589 -3.76 -13.74 6.07
N LEU A 590 -4.13 -13.11 7.18
CA LEU A 590 -3.19 -12.35 8.02
C LEU A 590 -2.10 -13.27 8.60
N ALA A 591 -2.48 -14.47 9.07
CA ALA A 591 -1.51 -15.47 9.49
C ALA A 591 -0.61 -15.95 8.33
N GLY A 592 -1.13 -15.98 7.10
CA GLY A 592 -0.34 -16.17 5.89
C GLY A 592 0.70 -15.05 5.70
N TRP A 593 0.32 -13.80 5.93
CA TRP A 593 1.23 -12.65 5.88
C TRP A 593 2.31 -12.72 6.96
N TYR A 594 1.99 -13.16 8.16
CA TYR A 594 3.00 -13.41 9.21
C TYR A 594 3.98 -14.51 8.77
N SER A 595 3.47 -15.56 8.13
CA SER A 595 4.32 -16.63 7.61
C SER A 595 5.29 -16.15 6.52
N VAL A 596 4.95 -15.11 5.72
CA VAL A 596 5.90 -14.46 4.79
C VAL A 596 7.09 -13.89 5.56
N TRP A 597 6.84 -13.15 6.64
CA TRP A 597 7.91 -12.43 7.35
C TRP A 597 8.67 -13.31 8.34
N LEU A 598 8.05 -14.36 8.85
CA LEU A 598 8.77 -15.44 9.52
C LEU A 598 9.73 -16.13 8.54
N GLY A 599 9.25 -16.45 7.32
CA GLY A 599 10.10 -17.01 6.28
C GLY A 599 11.30 -16.12 5.93
N ALA A 600 11.06 -14.80 5.78
CA ALA A 600 12.12 -13.82 5.52
C ALA A 600 13.13 -13.73 6.67
N ALA A 601 12.68 -13.78 7.92
CA ALA A 601 13.55 -13.72 9.09
C ALA A 601 14.45 -14.97 9.22
N TYR A 602 13.98 -16.15 8.81
CA TYR A 602 14.81 -17.36 8.73
C TYR A 602 15.76 -17.31 7.54
N GLU A 603 15.28 -16.91 6.35
CA GLU A 603 16.10 -16.80 5.14
C GLU A 603 17.25 -15.81 5.31
N ASN A 604 16.99 -14.65 5.93
CA ASN A 604 18.01 -13.62 6.18
C ASN A 604 19.14 -14.10 7.13
N GLU A 605 18.86 -15.09 7.98
CA GLU A 605 19.82 -15.75 8.87
C GLU A 605 20.49 -16.99 8.23
N GLY A 606 20.12 -17.33 6.99
CA GLY A 606 20.65 -18.48 6.28
C GLY A 606 19.93 -19.81 6.52
N ASP A 607 18.88 -19.85 7.35
CA ASP A 607 18.03 -21.03 7.53
C ASP A 607 16.96 -21.09 6.43
N ASN A 608 17.40 -21.45 5.23
CA ASN A 608 16.54 -21.51 4.06
C ASN A 608 15.46 -22.60 4.16
N GLU A 609 15.73 -23.71 4.83
CA GLU A 609 14.79 -24.83 4.96
C GLU A 609 13.55 -24.41 5.76
N THR A 610 13.76 -23.86 6.95
CA THR A 610 12.68 -23.33 7.79
C THR A 610 11.97 -22.14 7.09
N GLY A 611 12.74 -21.25 6.45
CA GLY A 611 12.19 -20.13 5.67
C GLY A 611 11.22 -20.62 4.59
N ILE A 612 11.60 -21.64 3.80
CA ILE A 612 10.75 -22.24 2.76
C ILE A 612 9.50 -22.90 3.36
N ALA A 613 9.61 -23.56 4.51
CA ALA A 613 8.45 -24.14 5.18
C ALA A 613 7.40 -23.07 5.54
N HIS A 614 7.83 -21.89 6.02
CA HIS A 614 6.95 -20.74 6.26
C HIS A 614 6.38 -20.16 4.97
N TYR A 615 7.16 -20.01 3.91
CA TYR A 615 6.67 -19.56 2.61
C TYR A 615 5.63 -20.49 1.99
N LYS A 616 5.75 -21.81 2.19
CA LYS A 616 4.72 -22.79 1.78
C LYS A 616 3.40 -22.53 2.54
N LYS A 617 3.47 -22.32 3.86
CA LYS A 617 2.29 -21.95 4.67
C LYS A 617 1.68 -20.63 4.19
N ALA A 618 2.52 -19.63 3.89
CA ALA A 618 2.05 -18.35 3.35
C ALA A 618 1.31 -18.52 2.02
N ARG A 619 1.85 -19.26 1.07
CA ARG A 619 1.20 -19.51 -0.23
C ARG A 619 -0.10 -20.26 -0.13
N SER A 620 -0.23 -21.22 0.77
CA SER A 620 -1.48 -21.95 0.98
C SER A 620 -2.62 -21.07 1.48
N ARG A 621 -2.30 -19.98 2.21
CA ARG A 621 -3.27 -19.07 2.81
C ARG A 621 -3.53 -17.79 2.00
N LEU A 622 -2.55 -17.33 1.20
CA LEU A 622 -2.63 -16.09 0.44
C LEU A 622 -2.99 -16.36 -1.04
N SER A 623 -2.08 -16.14 -1.96
CA SER A 623 -2.36 -16.30 -3.39
C SER A 623 -1.11 -16.68 -4.20
N ALA A 624 -1.34 -17.06 -5.46
CA ALA A 624 -0.26 -17.33 -6.42
C ALA A 624 0.57 -16.07 -6.80
N TRP A 625 0.05 -14.88 -6.50
CA TRP A 625 0.72 -13.61 -6.75
C TRP A 625 1.84 -13.29 -5.76
N LEU A 626 1.96 -14.08 -4.69
CA LEU A 626 3.02 -13.94 -3.72
C LEU A 626 4.37 -14.39 -4.33
N ASN A 627 5.34 -13.48 -4.34
CA ASN A 627 6.69 -13.72 -4.84
C ASN A 627 7.58 -14.21 -3.69
N VAL A 628 7.55 -15.50 -3.42
CA VAL A 628 8.38 -16.13 -2.38
C VAL A 628 9.02 -17.41 -2.92
N PRO A 629 10.20 -17.79 -2.43
CA PRO A 629 10.77 -19.08 -2.70
C PRO A 629 9.80 -20.19 -2.29
N PHE A 630 9.47 -21.05 -3.23
CA PHE A 630 8.46 -22.10 -2.99
C PHE A 630 9.10 -23.48 -2.88
N LYS A 631 10.18 -23.68 -3.62
CA LYS A 631 11.07 -24.82 -3.56
C LYS A 631 12.43 -24.27 -3.22
N GLY A 632 13.28 -25.04 -2.56
CA GLY A 632 14.67 -24.67 -2.42
C GLY A 632 15.18 -24.21 -3.79
N GLU A 633 15.91 -23.11 -3.85
CA GLU A 633 16.61 -22.73 -5.07
C GLU A 633 17.34 -23.97 -5.56
N ILE A 634 17.06 -24.38 -6.79
CA ILE A 634 17.87 -25.41 -7.39
C ILE A 634 19.23 -24.75 -7.56
N ASP A 635 20.16 -25.10 -6.67
CA ASP A 635 21.52 -24.59 -6.78
C ASP A 635 22.13 -25.22 -8.04
N THR A 636 22.02 -24.50 -9.15
CA THR A 636 22.63 -24.88 -10.42
C THR A 636 24.16 -24.88 -10.36
N ARG A 637 24.74 -24.39 -9.23
CA ARG A 637 26.18 -24.44 -8.97
C ARG A 637 26.66 -25.75 -8.35
N VAL A 638 25.75 -26.72 -8.08
CA VAL A 638 26.20 -28.08 -7.74
C VAL A 638 26.96 -28.62 -8.96
N GLU A 639 28.27 -28.65 -8.86
CA GLU A 639 29.12 -29.25 -9.91
C GLU A 639 28.74 -30.74 -10.05
N ALA A 640 27.96 -31.01 -11.06
CA ALA A 640 27.68 -32.39 -11.41
C ALA A 640 29.00 -33.03 -11.89
N GLU A 641 29.60 -33.88 -11.06
CA GLU A 641 30.84 -34.56 -11.37
C GLU A 641 30.73 -35.20 -12.75
N GLY A 642 31.60 -34.80 -13.70
CA GLY A 642 31.66 -35.36 -15.05
C GLY A 642 30.84 -34.63 -16.12
N ALA A 643 30.10 -33.55 -15.78
CA ALA A 643 29.37 -32.77 -16.79
C ALA A 643 30.32 -31.93 -17.66
N LYS A 644 30.22 -32.09 -18.97
CA LYS A 644 31.06 -31.39 -19.95
C LYS A 644 30.41 -30.17 -20.58
N THR A 645 29.10 -30.09 -20.55
CA THR A 645 28.33 -28.97 -21.15
C THR A 645 27.49 -28.25 -20.12
N ALA A 646 27.09 -27.02 -20.42
CA ALA A 646 26.20 -26.24 -19.57
C ALA A 646 24.84 -26.92 -19.36
N LEU A 647 24.28 -27.47 -20.45
CA LEU A 647 23.02 -28.22 -20.41
C LEU A 647 23.12 -29.47 -19.54
N GLN A 648 24.24 -30.23 -19.63
CA GLN A 648 24.44 -31.38 -18.74
C GLN A 648 24.41 -31.00 -17.28
N ARG A 649 25.17 -29.94 -16.91
CA ARG A 649 25.17 -29.42 -15.52
C ARG A 649 23.77 -29.11 -15.05
N THR A 650 23.03 -28.35 -15.86
CA THR A 650 21.64 -27.92 -15.53
C THR A 650 20.72 -29.13 -15.33
N LEU A 651 20.72 -30.09 -16.26
CA LEU A 651 19.85 -31.28 -16.18
C LEU A 651 20.22 -32.20 -15.02
N LEU A 652 21.51 -32.40 -14.75
CA LEU A 652 21.97 -33.25 -13.65
C LEU A 652 21.74 -32.59 -12.29
N ALA A 653 21.91 -31.26 -12.16
CA ALA A 653 21.57 -30.53 -10.98
C ALA A 653 20.06 -30.65 -10.68
N ILE A 654 19.21 -30.48 -11.68
CA ILE A 654 17.75 -30.65 -11.55
C ILE A 654 17.39 -32.08 -11.17
N ASN A 655 18.06 -33.11 -11.76
CA ASN A 655 17.84 -34.50 -11.42
C ASN A 655 18.16 -34.81 -9.95
N HIS A 656 19.16 -34.14 -9.36
CA HIS A 656 19.53 -34.32 -7.96
C HIS A 656 18.35 -34.00 -7.02
N HIS A 657 17.49 -33.05 -7.40
CA HIS A 657 16.28 -32.68 -6.67
C HIS A 657 15.06 -33.58 -6.95
N GLY A 658 15.22 -34.62 -7.73
CA GLY A 658 14.25 -35.68 -7.93
C GLY A 658 13.25 -35.46 -9.09
N PRO A 659 12.31 -36.41 -9.28
CA PRO A 659 11.41 -36.41 -10.44
C PRO A 659 10.44 -35.24 -10.48
N GLN A 660 10.12 -34.67 -9.32
CA GLN A 660 9.25 -33.47 -9.23
C GLN A 660 9.95 -32.25 -9.83
N ALA A 661 11.24 -32.05 -9.54
CA ALA A 661 12.00 -30.93 -10.09
C ALA A 661 12.14 -31.03 -11.62
N VAL A 662 12.29 -32.26 -12.15
CA VAL A 662 12.27 -32.54 -13.60
C VAL A 662 10.90 -32.14 -14.19
N GLY A 663 9.81 -32.53 -13.54
CA GLY A 663 8.46 -32.15 -13.99
C GLY A 663 8.24 -30.63 -13.98
N ASP A 664 8.80 -29.91 -13.01
CA ASP A 664 8.73 -28.45 -12.95
C ASP A 664 9.54 -27.78 -14.07
N LEU A 665 10.72 -28.32 -14.41
CA LEU A 665 11.46 -27.84 -15.56
C LEU A 665 10.65 -28.03 -16.85
N VAL A 666 10.07 -29.20 -17.06
CA VAL A 666 9.23 -29.50 -18.23
C VAL A 666 8.04 -28.53 -18.32
N TRP A 667 7.38 -28.27 -17.19
CA TRP A 667 6.30 -27.30 -17.17
C TRP A 667 6.78 -25.91 -17.57
N LYS A 668 7.91 -25.45 -17.03
CA LYS A 668 8.52 -24.14 -17.36
C LYS A 668 8.85 -24.05 -18.85
N LEU A 669 9.51 -25.06 -19.41
CA LEU A 669 9.87 -25.12 -20.83
C LEU A 669 8.61 -25.04 -21.73
N ASN A 670 7.59 -25.84 -21.43
CA ASN A 670 6.33 -25.83 -22.18
C ASN A 670 5.58 -24.48 -22.04
N ASN A 671 5.69 -23.81 -20.91
CA ASN A 671 5.07 -22.50 -20.71
C ASN A 671 5.71 -21.44 -21.62
N GLN A 672 7.04 -21.44 -21.79
CA GLN A 672 7.70 -20.51 -22.72
C GLN A 672 7.27 -20.76 -24.17
N ALA A 673 7.21 -22.02 -24.59
CA ALA A 673 6.70 -22.37 -25.90
C ALA A 673 5.23 -21.97 -26.13
N LYS A 674 4.41 -21.98 -25.08
CA LYS A 674 3.03 -21.50 -25.12
C LYS A 674 2.95 -19.98 -25.29
N VAL A 675 3.75 -19.21 -24.52
CA VAL A 675 3.80 -17.74 -24.63
C VAL A 675 4.25 -17.32 -26.03
N LEU A 676 5.24 -18.01 -26.61
CA LEU A 676 5.70 -17.73 -27.98
C LEU A 676 4.59 -17.85 -29.03
N LEU A 677 3.65 -18.78 -28.84
CA LEU A 677 2.51 -19.03 -29.75
C LEU A 677 1.27 -18.21 -29.42
N ASP A 678 1.21 -17.56 -28.29
CA ASP A 678 0.06 -16.77 -27.88
C ASP A 678 -0.06 -15.51 -28.76
N GLN A 679 -1.15 -15.39 -29.49
CA GLN A 679 -1.43 -14.24 -30.36
C GLN A 679 -1.71 -12.96 -29.58
N THR A 680 -2.10 -13.08 -28.32
CA THR A 680 -2.39 -11.94 -27.44
C THR A 680 -1.16 -11.43 -26.68
N ALA A 681 -0.06 -12.22 -26.68
CA ALA A 681 1.17 -11.84 -26.02
C ALA A 681 1.92 -10.77 -26.83
N SER A 682 2.44 -9.75 -26.13
CA SER A 682 3.26 -8.70 -26.76
C SER A 682 4.57 -9.27 -27.32
N SER A 683 5.17 -8.56 -28.30
CA SER A 683 6.49 -8.93 -28.85
C SER A 683 7.53 -9.09 -27.74
N ARG A 684 7.58 -8.16 -26.79
CA ARG A 684 8.47 -8.23 -25.62
C ARG A 684 8.27 -9.47 -24.77
N ALA A 685 7.01 -9.91 -24.56
CA ALA A 685 6.72 -11.13 -23.81
C ALA A 685 7.23 -12.39 -24.54
N LYS A 686 7.15 -12.40 -25.87
CA LYS A 686 7.66 -13.49 -26.70
C LYS A 686 9.20 -13.52 -26.73
N GLU A 687 9.85 -12.35 -26.86
CA GLU A 687 11.31 -12.23 -26.75
C GLU A 687 11.79 -12.75 -25.39
N GLU A 688 11.13 -12.33 -24.29
CA GLU A 688 11.45 -12.78 -22.94
C GLU A 688 11.22 -14.30 -22.78
N ALA A 689 10.19 -14.87 -23.41
CA ALA A 689 9.95 -16.30 -23.39
C ALA A 689 11.09 -17.08 -24.08
N VAL A 690 11.63 -16.57 -25.19
CA VAL A 690 12.79 -17.19 -25.87
C VAL A 690 14.04 -17.04 -25.02
N ARG A 691 14.29 -15.88 -24.41
CA ARG A 691 15.42 -15.66 -23.49
C ARG A 691 15.38 -16.63 -22.32
N LEU A 692 14.24 -16.68 -21.60
CA LEU A 692 14.04 -17.57 -20.45
C LEU A 692 14.20 -19.04 -20.82
N TYR A 693 13.79 -19.42 -22.02
CA TYR A 693 13.99 -20.80 -22.49
C TYR A 693 15.47 -21.14 -22.55
N GLY A 694 16.32 -20.28 -23.13
CA GLY A 694 17.78 -20.46 -23.17
C GLY A 694 18.39 -20.54 -21.78
N GLU A 695 17.95 -19.69 -20.86
CA GLU A 695 18.39 -19.70 -19.46
C GLU A 695 18.02 -21.02 -18.76
N LEU A 696 16.82 -21.57 -19.00
CA LEU A 696 16.39 -22.86 -18.47
C LEU A 696 17.22 -24.04 -19.00
N LEU A 697 17.85 -23.87 -20.15
CA LEU A 697 18.81 -24.84 -20.70
C LEU A 697 20.22 -24.67 -20.10
N GLY A 698 20.48 -23.63 -19.34
CA GLY A 698 21.78 -23.32 -18.75
C GLY A 698 22.71 -22.48 -19.65
N PHE A 699 22.16 -21.84 -20.69
CA PHE A 699 22.89 -20.87 -21.50
C PHE A 699 22.89 -19.50 -20.87
N ASP A 700 23.94 -18.70 -21.14
CA ASP A 700 23.95 -17.27 -20.86
C ASP A 700 23.02 -16.60 -21.89
N ALA A 701 21.80 -16.30 -21.46
CA ALA A 701 20.73 -15.79 -22.32
C ALA A 701 20.40 -14.33 -21.96
N SER A 702 20.53 -13.42 -22.94
CA SER A 702 20.28 -11.99 -22.76
C SER A 702 19.44 -11.40 -23.89
N ARG A 703 19.01 -10.16 -23.72
CA ARG A 703 18.25 -9.37 -24.71
C ARG A 703 18.99 -8.07 -25.04
N PRO A 704 20.01 -8.12 -25.91
CA PRO A 704 20.89 -6.98 -26.18
C PRO A 704 20.15 -5.70 -26.61
N ASP A 705 19.15 -5.81 -27.50
CA ASP A 705 18.36 -4.64 -27.91
C ASP A 705 17.64 -3.98 -26.72
N ASN A 706 17.10 -4.77 -25.80
CA ASN A 706 16.43 -4.25 -24.61
C ASN A 706 17.40 -3.70 -23.53
N GLU A 707 18.60 -4.27 -23.43
CA GLU A 707 19.59 -3.94 -22.42
C GLU A 707 20.46 -2.74 -22.83
N PHE A 708 20.84 -2.67 -24.13
CA PHE A 708 21.78 -1.69 -24.65
C PHE A 708 21.19 -0.79 -25.75
N GLY A 709 19.98 -1.08 -26.24
CA GLY A 709 19.39 -0.42 -27.41
C GLY A 709 20.07 -0.79 -28.73
N LEU A 710 20.87 -1.86 -28.74
CA LEU A 710 21.67 -2.33 -29.88
C LEU A 710 21.76 -3.85 -29.84
N GLY A 711 21.85 -4.51 -31.01
CA GLY A 711 22.00 -5.95 -31.11
C GLY A 711 20.68 -6.72 -31.32
N PRO A 712 20.72 -8.05 -31.41
CA PRO A 712 19.54 -8.89 -31.60
C PRO A 712 18.56 -8.85 -30.43
N ASP A 713 17.29 -9.20 -30.68
CA ASP A 713 16.26 -9.29 -29.64
C ASP A 713 16.63 -10.29 -28.54
N VAL A 714 17.21 -11.45 -28.91
CA VAL A 714 17.64 -12.48 -27.96
C VAL A 714 18.91 -13.17 -28.44
N ILE A 715 19.83 -13.43 -27.51
CA ILE A 715 21.00 -14.30 -27.75
C ILE A 715 21.08 -15.38 -26.68
N TRP A 716 21.53 -16.56 -27.07
CA TRP A 716 21.94 -17.65 -26.21
C TRP A 716 23.43 -17.97 -26.45
N ILE A 717 24.23 -17.96 -25.40
CA ILE A 717 25.66 -18.28 -25.46
C ILE A 717 25.89 -19.51 -24.60
N ASP A 718 26.49 -20.54 -25.19
CA ASP A 718 26.98 -21.67 -24.41
C ASP A 718 28.27 -21.27 -23.70
N PRO A 719 28.28 -21.14 -22.36
CA PRO A 719 29.43 -20.65 -21.62
C PRO A 719 30.67 -21.54 -21.73
N ASN A 720 30.50 -22.79 -22.10
CA ASN A 720 31.59 -23.75 -22.26
C ASN A 720 32.12 -23.84 -23.70
N ALA A 721 31.22 -23.98 -24.65
CA ALA A 721 31.57 -24.12 -26.06
C ALA A 721 31.90 -22.81 -26.75
N LYS A 722 31.59 -21.67 -26.09
CA LYS A 722 31.69 -20.32 -26.67
C LYS A 722 31.07 -20.24 -28.07
N ALA A 723 29.93 -20.85 -28.22
CA ALA A 723 29.10 -20.85 -29.44
C ALA A 723 27.70 -20.33 -29.10
N GLY A 724 27.08 -19.56 -30.02
CA GLY A 724 25.82 -18.89 -29.75
C GLY A 724 24.74 -19.09 -30.79
N ALA A 725 23.50 -18.85 -30.42
CA ALA A 725 22.33 -18.69 -31.28
C ALA A 725 21.71 -17.32 -31.06
N ALA A 726 21.52 -16.59 -32.14
CA ALA A 726 20.94 -15.24 -32.10
C ALA A 726 19.57 -15.21 -32.79
N PHE A 727 18.61 -14.54 -32.20
CA PHE A 727 17.22 -14.50 -32.62
C PHE A 727 16.75 -13.04 -32.76
N GLU A 728 16.06 -12.76 -33.88
CA GLU A 728 15.31 -11.54 -34.14
C GLU A 728 13.83 -11.89 -34.27
N LEU A 729 12.95 -11.37 -33.43
CA LEU A 729 11.54 -11.76 -33.39
C LEU A 729 10.69 -10.75 -34.19
N LYS A 730 10.03 -11.23 -35.23
CA LYS A 730 9.07 -10.48 -36.07
C LYS A 730 7.69 -11.14 -36.04
N THR A 731 7.26 -11.53 -34.82
CA THR A 731 6.05 -12.33 -34.58
C THR A 731 4.75 -11.55 -34.71
N GLU A 732 4.78 -10.22 -34.81
CA GLU A 732 3.67 -9.33 -35.04
C GLU A 732 3.23 -9.24 -36.50
N LYS A 733 4.02 -9.76 -37.44
CA LYS A 733 3.72 -9.69 -38.87
C LYS A 733 2.51 -10.56 -39.25
N ILE A 734 1.76 -10.09 -40.24
CA ILE A 734 0.59 -10.79 -40.79
C ILE A 734 1.07 -11.86 -41.78
N ASN A 735 0.49 -13.04 -41.71
CA ASN A 735 0.79 -14.15 -42.63
C ASN A 735 -0.05 -14.02 -43.92
N PRO A 736 0.57 -14.02 -45.15
CA PRO A 736 2.01 -14.17 -45.42
C PRO A 736 2.79 -12.87 -45.14
N ALA A 737 3.99 -13.01 -44.57
CA ALA A 737 4.81 -11.87 -44.16
C ALA A 737 5.68 -11.35 -45.30
N GLU A 738 5.90 -10.02 -45.35
CA GLU A 738 6.87 -9.39 -46.19
C GLU A 738 8.06 -8.89 -45.34
N TYR A 739 9.26 -9.40 -45.65
CA TYR A 739 10.50 -8.97 -44.99
C TYR A 739 11.17 -7.87 -45.82
N THR A 740 11.25 -6.70 -45.24
CA THR A 740 11.61 -5.45 -45.93
C THR A 740 13.13 -5.21 -45.97
N LYS A 741 13.57 -4.27 -46.83
CA LYS A 741 14.96 -3.82 -46.87
C LYS A 741 15.47 -3.27 -45.54
N SER A 742 14.62 -2.58 -44.78
CA SER A 742 14.96 -2.04 -43.46
C SER A 742 15.25 -3.16 -42.46
N GLU A 743 14.41 -4.20 -42.41
CA GLU A 743 14.58 -5.34 -41.50
C GLU A 743 15.81 -6.19 -41.84
N VAL A 744 16.10 -6.37 -43.10
CA VAL A 744 17.33 -7.02 -43.56
C VAL A 744 18.57 -6.18 -43.20
N GLY A 745 18.46 -4.85 -43.32
CA GLY A 745 19.50 -3.92 -42.87
C GLY A 745 19.74 -4.01 -41.33
N GLN A 746 18.67 -4.09 -40.54
CA GLN A 746 18.73 -4.30 -39.11
C GLN A 746 19.42 -5.64 -38.78
N ALA A 747 19.04 -6.74 -39.46
CA ALA A 747 19.67 -8.05 -39.28
C ALA A 747 21.18 -8.03 -39.58
N HIS A 748 21.63 -7.29 -40.61
CA HIS A 748 23.07 -7.12 -40.90
C HIS A 748 23.80 -6.37 -39.77
N ASN A 749 23.19 -5.28 -39.26
CA ASN A 749 23.75 -4.51 -38.14
C ASN A 749 23.89 -5.39 -36.89
N HIS A 750 22.90 -6.27 -36.64
CA HIS A 750 22.93 -7.20 -35.51
C HIS A 750 24.03 -8.25 -35.66
N ILE A 751 24.24 -8.80 -36.86
CA ILE A 751 25.37 -9.73 -37.12
C ILE A 751 26.71 -9.01 -36.90
N GLN A 752 26.84 -7.77 -37.35
CA GLN A 752 28.03 -6.97 -37.12
C GLN A 752 28.25 -6.70 -35.63
N TRP A 753 27.20 -6.32 -34.92
CA TRP A 753 27.24 -6.09 -33.46
C TRP A 753 27.69 -7.36 -32.71
N LEU A 754 27.17 -8.55 -33.07
CA LEU A 754 27.60 -9.81 -32.48
C LEU A 754 29.09 -10.06 -32.67
N ALA A 755 29.62 -9.82 -33.88
CA ALA A 755 31.05 -9.96 -34.18
C ALA A 755 31.94 -8.97 -33.46
N GLU A 756 31.45 -7.77 -33.16
CA GLU A 756 32.20 -6.69 -32.52
C GLU A 756 32.13 -6.72 -30.99
N THR A 757 30.99 -7.12 -30.42
CA THR A 757 30.71 -7.08 -28.99
C THR A 757 30.99 -8.44 -28.34
N GLU A 758 30.52 -9.54 -28.94
CA GLU A 758 30.64 -10.90 -28.42
C GLU A 758 31.75 -11.67 -29.16
N LYS A 759 32.94 -11.07 -29.22
CA LYS A 759 34.10 -11.54 -30.03
C LYS A 759 34.59 -12.94 -29.68
N GLU A 760 34.40 -13.42 -28.47
CA GLU A 760 34.83 -14.71 -28.00
C GLU A 760 33.84 -15.85 -28.38
N THR A 761 32.64 -15.49 -28.84
CA THR A 761 31.57 -16.42 -29.17
C THR A 761 31.51 -16.65 -30.68
N ALA A 762 31.44 -17.91 -31.10
CA ALA A 762 31.24 -18.28 -32.50
C ALA A 762 29.76 -18.13 -32.90
N TRP A 763 29.49 -17.36 -33.91
CA TRP A 763 28.14 -17.12 -34.48
C TRP A 763 28.05 -17.65 -35.92
N GLU A 764 27.07 -18.54 -36.18
CA GLU A 764 26.81 -19.04 -37.53
C GLU A 764 25.88 -18.14 -38.34
N GLY A 765 25.19 -17.19 -37.69
CA GLY A 765 24.28 -16.22 -38.31
C GLY A 765 23.17 -15.79 -37.38
N LEU A 766 22.08 -15.27 -37.99
CA LEU A 766 20.92 -14.75 -37.29
C LEU A 766 19.64 -15.45 -37.73
N LEU A 767 18.81 -15.84 -36.78
CA LEU A 767 17.49 -16.44 -36.99
C LEU A 767 16.40 -15.37 -36.85
N ILE A 768 15.74 -15.04 -37.95
CA ILE A 768 14.51 -14.19 -37.91
C ILE A 768 13.33 -15.11 -37.63
N VAL A 769 12.69 -14.93 -36.46
CA VAL A 769 11.53 -15.72 -36.04
C VAL A 769 10.25 -14.97 -36.36
N GLY A 770 9.43 -15.49 -37.23
CA GLY A 770 8.18 -14.83 -37.64
C GLY A 770 7.29 -15.73 -38.54
N PRO A 771 6.18 -15.17 -39.06
CA PRO A 771 5.32 -15.91 -39.98
C PRO A 771 6.03 -16.27 -41.32
N PRO A 772 5.59 -17.33 -42.01
CA PRO A 772 6.09 -17.64 -43.35
C PRO A 772 5.80 -16.48 -44.31
N GLY A 773 6.72 -16.22 -45.25
CA GLY A 773 6.59 -15.08 -46.16
C GLY A 773 7.71 -14.98 -47.19
N VAL A 774 7.81 -13.81 -47.79
CA VAL A 774 8.76 -13.51 -48.86
C VAL A 774 9.67 -12.33 -48.46
N CYS A 775 10.89 -12.35 -49.02
CA CYS A 775 11.82 -11.23 -48.90
C CYS A 775 11.63 -10.27 -50.11
N LYS A 776 11.39 -8.97 -49.86
CA LYS A 776 11.18 -8.00 -50.93
C LYS A 776 12.41 -7.89 -51.83
N GLY A 777 12.16 -7.74 -53.16
CA GLY A 777 13.19 -7.67 -54.17
C GLY A 777 14.27 -6.60 -53.97
N GLU A 778 13.94 -5.50 -53.30
CA GLU A 778 14.85 -4.42 -52.92
C GLU A 778 15.82 -4.76 -51.76
N ALA A 779 15.54 -5.81 -50.99
CA ALA A 779 16.39 -6.27 -49.93
C ALA A 779 17.50 -7.19 -50.45
N SER A 780 18.65 -7.20 -49.79
CA SER A 780 19.81 -8.04 -50.16
C SER A 780 20.32 -8.80 -48.91
N PRO A 781 19.58 -9.83 -48.44
CA PRO A 781 20.02 -10.61 -47.30
C PRO A 781 21.29 -11.40 -47.58
N SER A 782 22.20 -11.48 -46.57
CA SER A 782 23.38 -12.32 -46.59
C SER A 782 23.01 -13.81 -46.40
N ASP A 783 23.96 -14.69 -46.69
CA ASP A 783 23.74 -16.16 -46.66
C ASP A 783 23.57 -16.71 -45.23
N ASN A 784 23.89 -15.93 -44.20
CA ASN A 784 23.81 -16.27 -42.79
C ASN A 784 22.58 -15.67 -42.07
N ILE A 785 21.57 -15.20 -42.81
CA ILE A 785 20.26 -14.80 -42.29
C ILE A 785 19.22 -15.85 -42.68
N TYR A 786 18.52 -16.38 -41.69
CA TYR A 786 17.56 -17.45 -41.88
C TYR A 786 16.18 -17.04 -41.36
N LEU A 787 15.12 -17.46 -42.05
CA LEU A 787 13.75 -17.35 -41.59
C LEU A 787 13.34 -18.62 -40.87
N VAL A 788 12.80 -18.46 -39.65
CA VAL A 788 12.28 -19.55 -38.82
C VAL A 788 10.81 -19.25 -38.51
N GLU A 789 9.93 -20.18 -38.87
CA GLU A 789 8.52 -20.02 -38.47
C GLU A 789 8.38 -20.10 -36.94
N THR A 790 7.58 -19.21 -36.38
CA THR A 790 7.29 -19.17 -34.91
C THR A 790 6.84 -20.56 -34.42
N GLN A 791 6.03 -21.23 -35.22
CA GLN A 791 5.57 -22.60 -34.92
C GLN A 791 6.71 -23.65 -34.91
N ALA A 792 7.69 -23.49 -35.79
CA ALA A 792 8.84 -24.40 -35.86
C ALA A 792 9.75 -24.26 -34.62
N LEU A 793 10.00 -23.04 -34.17
CA LEU A 793 10.72 -22.80 -32.91
C LEU A 793 9.96 -23.37 -31.73
N ALA A 794 8.67 -23.07 -31.59
CA ALA A 794 7.85 -23.60 -30.49
C ALA A 794 7.74 -25.14 -30.52
N ALA A 795 7.66 -25.75 -31.70
CA ALA A 795 7.66 -27.22 -31.86
C ALA A 795 8.97 -27.82 -31.34
N ARG A 796 10.10 -27.20 -31.69
CA ARG A 796 11.43 -27.64 -31.21
C ARG A 796 11.57 -27.49 -29.69
N MET A 797 11.05 -26.42 -29.13
CA MET A 797 11.00 -26.21 -27.68
C MET A 797 10.19 -27.31 -26.97
N ARG A 798 9.04 -27.69 -27.53
CA ARG A 798 8.19 -28.77 -26.99
C ARG A 798 8.82 -30.16 -27.17
N GLU A 799 9.49 -30.40 -28.27
CA GLU A 799 10.23 -31.63 -28.52
C GLU A 799 11.27 -31.89 -27.43
N PHE A 800 12.08 -30.90 -27.11
CA PHE A 800 13.06 -30.98 -26.03
C PHE A 800 12.37 -31.24 -24.68
N ALA A 801 11.31 -30.46 -24.34
CA ALA A 801 10.58 -30.65 -23.11
C ALA A 801 9.98 -32.06 -22.98
N ALA A 802 9.46 -32.63 -24.07
CA ALA A 802 8.94 -34.01 -24.09
C ALA A 802 10.03 -35.06 -23.82
N LYS A 803 11.23 -34.88 -24.41
CA LYS A 803 12.38 -35.80 -24.14
C LYS A 803 12.78 -35.80 -22.66
N ILE A 804 12.70 -34.63 -22.00
CA ILE A 804 12.95 -34.51 -20.56
C ILE A 804 11.82 -35.16 -19.75
N ASP A 805 10.55 -34.95 -20.14
CA ASP A 805 9.39 -35.52 -19.45
C ASP A 805 9.36 -37.03 -19.45
N ASP A 806 9.80 -37.67 -20.54
CA ASP A 806 9.91 -39.14 -20.68
C ASP A 806 10.83 -39.79 -19.63
N THR A 807 11.71 -38.99 -19.01
CA THR A 807 12.61 -39.46 -17.95
C THR A 807 11.97 -39.49 -16.57
N ARG A 808 10.85 -38.79 -16.37
CA ARG A 808 10.27 -38.54 -15.05
C ARG A 808 9.80 -39.78 -14.31
N GLY A 809 9.28 -40.75 -15.03
CA GLY A 809 8.83 -42.04 -14.49
C GLY A 809 9.95 -43.09 -14.26
N ARG A 810 11.19 -42.74 -14.57
CA ARG A 810 12.33 -43.67 -14.46
C ARG A 810 12.93 -43.69 -13.05
N THR A 811 13.72 -44.73 -12.73
CA THR A 811 14.52 -44.75 -11.48
C THR A 811 15.53 -43.58 -11.47
N ALA A 812 16.03 -43.20 -10.29
CA ALA A 812 17.01 -42.13 -10.17
C ALA A 812 18.28 -42.36 -11.02
N ILE A 813 18.78 -43.59 -11.12
CA ILE A 813 19.98 -43.95 -11.90
C ILE A 813 19.68 -43.86 -13.39
N GLU A 814 18.58 -44.46 -13.85
CA GLU A 814 18.19 -44.42 -15.26
C GLU A 814 17.95 -42.98 -15.72
N ARG A 815 17.26 -42.20 -14.91
CA ARG A 815 16.99 -40.80 -15.21
C ARG A 815 18.29 -39.98 -15.30
N TRP A 816 19.21 -40.17 -14.35
CA TRP A 816 20.54 -39.54 -14.41
C TRP A 816 21.25 -39.89 -15.71
N THR A 817 21.31 -41.16 -16.09
CA THR A 817 21.97 -41.62 -17.33
C THR A 817 21.38 -40.97 -18.57
N ILE A 818 20.05 -40.98 -18.70
CA ILE A 818 19.35 -40.41 -19.86
C ILE A 818 19.53 -38.90 -19.94
N LEU A 819 19.37 -38.18 -18.81
CA LEU A 819 19.55 -36.73 -18.77
C LEU A 819 21.00 -36.30 -19.06
N ASN A 820 21.98 -37.08 -18.60
CA ASN A 820 23.38 -36.88 -18.93
C ASN A 820 23.65 -37.05 -20.42
N GLU A 821 23.08 -38.08 -21.06
CA GLU A 821 23.16 -38.32 -22.51
C GLU A 821 22.50 -37.16 -23.28
N ILE A 822 21.24 -36.78 -22.95
CA ILE A 822 20.52 -35.69 -23.61
C ILE A 822 21.31 -34.39 -23.50
N GLY A 823 21.80 -34.06 -22.30
CA GLY A 823 22.58 -32.84 -22.06
C GLY A 823 23.91 -32.80 -22.81
N GLY A 824 24.49 -33.97 -23.18
CA GLY A 824 25.74 -34.10 -23.95
C GLY A 824 25.54 -34.04 -25.47
N LEU A 825 24.30 -34.16 -25.96
CA LEU A 825 24.03 -34.17 -27.41
C LEU A 825 24.26 -32.79 -28.02
N SER A 826 25.02 -32.71 -29.09
CA SER A 826 25.32 -31.47 -29.82
C SER A 826 24.07 -30.79 -30.38
N GLU A 827 23.04 -31.55 -30.72
CA GLU A 827 21.77 -31.05 -31.24
C GLU A 827 21.01 -30.13 -30.24
N TRP A 828 21.32 -30.23 -28.93
CA TRP A 828 20.70 -29.43 -27.87
C TRP A 828 21.61 -28.35 -27.29
N GLN A 829 22.85 -28.21 -27.77
CA GLN A 829 23.71 -27.09 -27.47
C GLN A 829 23.28 -25.84 -28.28
N ALA A 830 23.76 -24.64 -27.94
CA ALA A 830 23.34 -23.39 -28.59
C ALA A 830 23.54 -23.43 -30.12
N SER A 831 24.71 -23.91 -30.60
CA SER A 831 24.96 -24.12 -32.04
C SER A 831 24.05 -25.18 -32.68
N GLY A 832 23.72 -26.24 -31.95
CA GLY A 832 22.78 -27.26 -32.39
C GLY A 832 21.35 -26.77 -32.54
N TRP A 833 20.90 -25.91 -31.64
CA TRP A 833 19.63 -25.20 -31.80
C TRP A 833 19.61 -24.32 -33.04
N PHE A 834 20.68 -23.53 -33.26
CA PHE A 834 20.82 -22.75 -34.46
C PHE A 834 20.76 -23.62 -35.72
N GLY A 835 21.58 -24.64 -35.82
CA GLY A 835 21.65 -25.52 -37.00
C GLY A 835 20.36 -26.31 -37.27
N ALA A 836 19.60 -26.65 -36.21
CA ALA A 836 18.30 -27.33 -36.36
C ALA A 836 17.23 -26.38 -36.92
N LEU A 837 17.30 -25.09 -36.62
CA LEU A 837 16.34 -24.08 -37.02
C LEU A 837 16.71 -23.35 -38.32
N ALA A 838 18.00 -23.22 -38.65
CA ALA A 838 18.51 -22.53 -39.82
C ALA A 838 18.30 -23.29 -41.14
N LYS A 839 17.04 -23.68 -41.45
CA LYS A 839 16.70 -24.45 -42.67
C LYS A 839 16.43 -23.60 -43.90
N THR A 840 15.82 -22.46 -43.74
CA THR A 840 15.37 -21.60 -44.83
C THR A 840 16.16 -20.28 -44.83
N ARG A 841 17.07 -20.13 -45.80
CA ARG A 841 17.79 -18.84 -45.98
C ARG A 841 16.82 -17.74 -46.44
N LEU A 842 16.84 -16.60 -45.82
CA LEU A 842 15.98 -15.48 -46.20
C LEU A 842 16.24 -15.08 -47.67
N LYS A 843 17.47 -15.20 -48.14
CA LYS A 843 17.87 -14.94 -49.52
C LYS A 843 17.14 -15.80 -50.58
N SER A 844 16.81 -17.06 -50.22
CA SER A 844 16.06 -17.96 -51.11
C SER A 844 14.58 -17.63 -51.23
N LEU A 845 14.06 -16.75 -50.41
CA LEU A 845 12.68 -16.28 -50.40
C LEU A 845 12.53 -14.94 -51.10
N LYS A 846 13.56 -14.44 -51.80
CA LYS A 846 13.55 -13.16 -52.50
C LYS A 846 12.64 -13.24 -53.72
N VAL A 847 11.69 -12.27 -53.87
CA VAL A 847 10.72 -12.17 -54.97
C VAL A 847 10.96 -10.90 -55.73
#